data_6e0cdbf59083a6a4a29875505b1afa04
#
_entry.id   6e0cdbf59083a6a4a29875505b1afa04
#
_cell.length_a   1.000
_cell.length_b   1.000
_cell.length_c   1.000
_cell.angle_alpha   90.00
_cell.angle_beta   90.00
_cell.angle_gamma   90.00
#
_symmetry.space_group_name_H-M   'P 1'
#
loop_
_entity.id
_entity.type
_entity.pdbx_description
1 polymer ?
#
loop_
_entity_poly.entity_id
_entity_poly.type
_entity_poly.pdbx_seq_one_letter_code
_entity_poly.pdbx_strand_id
1 'polypeptide(L)'
;MTEQFLLQLSLAVLFIPIISFLILIFFGKKLHRSGDSIATSLLAVTLLLSGIILYSKLNFYPEQTLNGTFTWVSFSRPELTSLRLDLGIMIDNLTAVMLVVVNLVSFLVHLFSTEYMHGDVRYSRYFAYLGIFTFSMLGIVLTNNYFMMYVFWELVGLSSYLLIGHWYEKKSASDAAKKAFIVNRVGDIGMFTGILILWATYHTTIFSDIYSQLATGIVPFGDTTWLTVAGILIFCGAVGKSAQFPLHVWLPDAMEGPTPVSALIHAATMVAAGVYLIARAFPMLTADALIVIAYVGAITAFISATIAIAQTDIKKVLAYSTISQLGYMVMGLGVGAFSAGFFHLVTHAAFKAGLFLASGSVIHAMHHALHHKHDHETDPQDIANMGGLKKYMPITFWSFLIYTLAISGVPLTSGFLSKDEILAGTLAFGELSGHTLIPIIAFLVAGLTAFYMFRLVILTFLGSHKDESRVDHIHESPFAMTFPLMLLAALSLFFFYSPNPINAASGWFMHFIERPISVVPLAVAATSNEIFEEALHHAHSTAMYLSLAVASLGILIAFATYYWKKISADNIAAKVPSVYLFLKNKWYFDEFYDKTIIALTIGISKFFNWFDAKIVDGIVNGVASTTKHTAFGSGRFDNVVVDGFVNGVAYVSGLIGLVLRKIQTGKVQTYIIYVVFGVVILFFIYR
;
A
#
# COMPACT_ATOMS: atom_id res chain seq x y z
N MET A 1 -27.50 2.14 24.60
CA MET A 1 -26.87 3.34 23.95
C MET A 1 -27.67 3.65 22.71
N THR A 2 -27.84 4.93 22.35
CA THR A 2 -28.55 5.29 21.11
C THR A 2 -27.62 5.15 19.90
N GLU A 3 -28.19 4.92 18.69
CA GLU A 3 -27.44 4.87 17.43
C GLU A 3 -26.60 6.13 17.20
N GLN A 4 -27.20 7.30 17.41
CA GLN A 4 -26.52 8.59 17.27
C GLN A 4 -25.30 8.71 18.20
N PHE A 5 -25.39 8.19 19.42
CA PHE A 5 -24.25 8.21 20.35
C PHE A 5 -23.10 7.31 19.86
N LEU A 6 -23.42 6.13 19.28
CA LEU A 6 -22.39 5.24 18.72
C LEU A 6 -21.69 5.86 17.50
N LEU A 7 -22.44 6.58 16.65
CA LEU A 7 -21.89 7.36 15.55
C LEU A 7 -20.95 8.49 16.05
N GLN A 8 -21.34 9.19 17.12
CA GLN A 8 -20.47 10.21 17.73
C GLN A 8 -19.22 9.60 18.35
N LEU A 9 -19.32 8.43 19.00
CA LEU A 9 -18.16 7.71 19.52
C LEU A 9 -17.19 7.30 18.40
N SER A 10 -17.71 6.82 17.28
CA SER A 10 -16.87 6.42 16.14
C SER A 10 -16.13 7.61 15.51
N LEU A 11 -16.75 8.79 15.47
CA LEU A 11 -16.07 10.03 15.09
C LEU A 11 -14.96 10.40 16.10
N ALA A 12 -15.20 10.24 17.39
CA ALA A 12 -14.15 10.44 18.39
C ALA A 12 -12.98 9.47 18.20
N VAL A 13 -13.27 8.17 17.97
CA VAL A 13 -12.24 7.15 17.65
C VAL A 13 -11.43 7.57 16.42
N LEU A 14 -12.08 8.09 15.38
CA LEU A 14 -11.41 8.56 14.17
C LEU A 14 -10.52 9.77 14.44
N PHE A 15 -11.02 10.81 15.10
CA PHE A 15 -10.32 12.10 15.20
C PHE A 15 -9.26 12.17 16.30
N ILE A 16 -9.32 11.36 17.35
CA ILE A 16 -8.31 11.37 18.43
C ILE A 16 -6.88 11.13 17.89
N PRO A 17 -6.59 10.17 16.99
CA PRO A 17 -5.24 9.96 16.48
C PRO A 17 -4.70 11.11 15.63
N ILE A 18 -5.54 11.82 14.86
CA ILE A 18 -5.09 13.01 14.13
C ILE A 18 -4.83 14.20 15.07
N ILE A 19 -5.58 14.32 16.15
CA ILE A 19 -5.30 15.31 17.21
C ILE A 19 -3.94 15.00 17.85
N SER A 20 -3.66 13.72 18.15
CA SER A 20 -2.34 13.28 18.62
C SER A 20 -1.23 13.68 17.64
N PHE A 21 -1.41 13.42 16.36
CA PHE A 21 -0.47 13.84 15.33
C PHE A 21 -0.20 15.34 15.34
N LEU A 22 -1.26 16.17 15.36
CA LEU A 22 -1.13 17.63 15.36
C LEU A 22 -0.40 18.15 16.62
N ILE A 23 -0.74 17.63 17.79
CA ILE A 23 -0.07 17.99 19.04
C ILE A 23 1.43 17.65 18.96
N LEU A 24 1.77 16.46 18.50
CA LEU A 24 3.16 15.98 18.51
C LEU A 24 4.02 16.61 17.41
N ILE A 25 3.48 16.87 16.23
CA ILE A 25 4.26 17.46 15.14
C ILE A 25 4.63 18.91 15.44
N PHE A 26 3.73 19.68 16.08
CA PHE A 26 3.97 21.09 16.40
C PHE A 26 4.61 21.32 17.77
N PHE A 27 4.23 20.55 18.78
CA PHE A 27 4.61 20.81 20.16
C PHE A 27 5.44 19.68 20.80
N GLY A 28 5.55 18.51 20.18
CA GLY A 28 6.08 17.30 20.77
C GLY A 28 7.45 17.46 21.44
N LYS A 29 8.39 18.17 20.80
CA LYS A 29 9.73 18.42 21.38
C LYS A 29 9.71 19.23 22.69
N LYS A 30 8.62 19.96 22.97
CA LYS A 30 8.46 20.77 24.20
C LYS A 30 7.71 20.02 25.29
N LEU A 31 7.10 18.88 24.97
CA LEU A 31 6.34 18.08 25.92
C LEU A 31 7.25 17.17 26.75
N HIS A 32 6.76 16.78 27.93
CA HIS A 32 7.42 15.79 28.78
C HIS A 32 7.63 14.49 28.00
N ARG A 33 8.82 13.88 28.07
CA ARG A 33 9.22 12.69 27.29
C ARG A 33 8.93 12.83 25.78
N SER A 34 9.01 14.04 25.25
CA SER A 34 8.69 14.33 23.83
C SER A 34 7.29 13.90 23.38
N GLY A 35 6.35 13.75 24.32
CA GLY A 35 4.93 13.52 24.10
C GLY A 35 4.49 12.06 23.92
N ASP A 36 5.37 11.08 24.11
CA ASP A 36 5.06 9.65 24.00
C ASP A 36 3.89 9.20 24.90
N SER A 37 3.87 9.67 26.12
CA SER A 37 2.81 9.37 27.08
C SER A 37 1.45 9.90 26.64
N ILE A 38 1.40 11.09 26.02
CA ILE A 38 0.16 11.65 25.46
C ILE A 38 -0.32 10.78 24.29
N ALA A 39 0.58 10.45 23.34
CA ALA A 39 0.23 9.61 22.20
C ALA A 39 -0.33 8.26 22.66
N THR A 40 0.38 7.58 23.56
CA THR A 40 -0.02 6.26 24.05
C THR A 40 -1.34 6.32 24.84
N SER A 41 -1.55 7.36 25.67
CA SER A 41 -2.81 7.53 26.42
C SER A 41 -4.00 7.81 25.51
N LEU A 42 -3.82 8.62 24.47
CA LEU A 42 -4.89 8.89 23.49
C LEU A 42 -5.28 7.62 22.72
N LEU A 43 -4.31 6.77 22.36
CA LEU A 43 -4.61 5.48 21.74
C LEU A 43 -5.26 4.47 22.69
N ALA A 44 -4.93 4.52 23.99
CA ALA A 44 -5.67 3.74 24.99
C ALA A 44 -7.15 4.16 25.09
N VAL A 45 -7.42 5.46 25.00
CA VAL A 45 -8.80 5.97 24.96
C VAL A 45 -9.52 5.48 23.70
N THR A 46 -8.90 5.56 22.52
CA THR A 46 -9.55 5.07 21.27
C THR A 46 -9.81 3.56 21.33
N LEU A 47 -8.93 2.79 21.95
CA LEU A 47 -9.15 1.36 22.17
C LEU A 47 -10.36 1.09 23.06
N LEU A 48 -10.49 1.81 24.18
CA LEU A 48 -11.66 1.69 25.07
C LEU A 48 -12.96 2.06 24.36
N LEU A 49 -12.97 3.16 23.61
CA LEU A 49 -14.15 3.57 22.83
C LEU A 49 -14.52 2.53 21.76
N SER A 50 -13.53 1.95 21.07
CA SER A 50 -13.74 0.88 20.09
C SER A 50 -14.31 -0.39 20.74
N GLY A 51 -13.84 -0.73 21.94
CA GLY A 51 -14.39 -1.83 22.75
C GLY A 51 -15.87 -1.61 23.11
N ILE A 52 -16.25 -0.37 23.46
CA ILE A 52 -17.65 0.00 23.72
C ILE A 52 -18.51 -0.15 22.45
N ILE A 53 -18.00 0.26 21.30
CA ILE A 53 -18.70 0.11 20.00
C ILE A 53 -18.90 -1.38 19.69
N LEU A 54 -17.87 -2.20 19.80
CA LEU A 54 -17.97 -3.66 19.56
C LEU A 54 -18.96 -4.31 20.53
N TYR A 55 -18.86 -4.02 21.83
CA TYR A 55 -19.80 -4.53 22.82
C TYR A 55 -21.25 -4.15 22.51
N SER A 56 -21.47 -2.91 22.08
CA SER A 56 -22.81 -2.42 21.72
C SER A 56 -23.33 -3.10 20.46
N LYS A 57 -22.47 -3.34 19.48
CA LYS A 57 -22.84 -4.07 18.25
C LYS A 57 -23.21 -5.52 18.57
N LEU A 58 -22.41 -6.21 19.39
CA LEU A 58 -22.66 -7.62 19.74
C LEU A 58 -23.97 -7.82 20.51
N ASN A 59 -24.34 -6.89 21.41
CA ASN A 59 -25.44 -7.13 22.35
C ASN A 59 -26.72 -6.37 22.02
N PHE A 60 -26.66 -5.23 21.31
CA PHE A 60 -27.82 -4.37 21.10
C PHE A 60 -28.18 -4.17 19.61
N TYR A 61 -27.19 -4.33 18.70
CA TYR A 61 -27.37 -4.03 17.28
C TYR A 61 -26.72 -5.08 16.36
N PRO A 62 -26.87 -6.41 16.61
CA PRO A 62 -26.10 -7.44 15.93
C PRO A 62 -26.31 -7.45 14.40
N GLU A 63 -27.53 -7.16 13.92
CA GLU A 63 -27.90 -7.20 12.49
C GLU A 63 -28.00 -5.81 11.84
N GLN A 64 -28.03 -4.75 12.64
CA GLN A 64 -28.22 -3.40 12.13
C GLN A 64 -26.92 -2.77 11.66
N THR A 65 -26.92 -2.14 10.49
CA THR A 65 -25.83 -1.29 10.02
C THR A 65 -26.17 0.17 10.35
N LEU A 66 -25.34 0.80 11.18
CA LEU A 66 -25.51 2.20 11.56
C LEU A 66 -24.78 3.07 10.54
N ASN A 67 -25.49 4.03 9.94
CA ASN A 67 -24.94 4.91 8.92
C ASN A 67 -25.12 6.39 9.32
N GLY A 68 -24.08 7.19 9.07
CA GLY A 68 -24.13 8.64 9.17
C GLY A 68 -23.48 9.25 7.94
N THR A 69 -24.22 10.10 7.21
CA THR A 69 -23.73 10.70 5.98
C THR A 69 -23.88 12.21 6.03
N PHE A 70 -22.88 12.93 5.58
CA PHE A 70 -22.82 14.38 5.42
C PHE A 70 -22.39 14.73 4.00
N THR A 71 -23.19 15.51 3.28
CA THR A 71 -22.82 15.97 1.94
C THR A 71 -21.76 17.06 2.03
N TRP A 72 -20.56 16.77 1.55
CA TRP A 72 -19.44 17.70 1.52
C TRP A 72 -19.55 18.70 0.37
N VAL A 73 -19.74 18.18 -0.84
CA VAL A 73 -19.83 18.99 -2.06
C VAL A 73 -20.95 18.47 -2.93
N SER A 74 -21.78 19.37 -3.42
CA SER A 74 -22.81 19.06 -4.41
C SER A 74 -22.77 20.07 -5.54
N PHE A 75 -22.49 19.59 -6.75
CA PHE A 75 -22.57 20.37 -7.98
C PHE A 75 -23.82 19.93 -8.74
N SER A 76 -24.80 20.83 -8.83
CA SER A 76 -26.03 20.60 -9.59
C SER A 76 -26.01 21.48 -10.85
N ARG A 77 -25.94 20.89 -12.03
CA ARG A 77 -26.20 21.55 -13.30
C ARG A 77 -27.38 20.88 -14.00
N PRO A 78 -28.32 21.63 -14.62
CA PRO A 78 -29.49 21.06 -15.28
C PRO A 78 -29.19 20.05 -16.39
N GLU A 79 -27.99 20.09 -16.96
CA GLU A 79 -27.58 19.28 -18.11
C GLU A 79 -26.52 18.21 -17.80
N LEU A 80 -25.97 18.21 -16.58
CA LEU A 80 -25.02 17.20 -16.10
C LEU A 80 -25.62 16.59 -14.82
N THR A 81 -25.57 15.26 -14.72
CA THR A 81 -25.86 14.53 -13.48
C THR A 81 -25.23 15.21 -12.28
N SER A 82 -25.98 15.41 -11.20
CA SER A 82 -25.49 16.07 -9.99
C SER A 82 -24.30 15.27 -9.40
N LEU A 83 -23.09 15.84 -9.46
CA LEU A 83 -21.94 15.30 -8.75
C LEU A 83 -22.14 15.58 -7.26
N ARG A 84 -22.36 14.53 -6.49
CA ARG A 84 -22.48 14.59 -5.04
C ARG A 84 -21.33 13.81 -4.41
N LEU A 85 -20.55 14.49 -3.57
CA LEU A 85 -19.49 13.89 -2.77
C LEU A 85 -19.92 13.90 -1.31
N ASP A 86 -20.11 12.71 -0.75
CA ASP A 86 -20.54 12.52 0.62
C ASP A 86 -19.38 12.05 1.50
N LEU A 87 -19.29 12.63 2.69
CA LEU A 87 -18.50 12.12 3.81
C LEU A 87 -19.44 11.23 4.63
N GLY A 88 -19.07 9.98 4.83
CA GLY A 88 -19.93 9.10 5.57
C GLY A 88 -19.19 8.06 6.39
N ILE A 89 -19.80 7.68 7.49
CA ILE A 89 -19.35 6.62 8.37
C ILE A 89 -20.38 5.52 8.43
N MET A 90 -19.91 4.29 8.56
CA MET A 90 -20.73 3.09 8.67
C MET A 90 -20.18 2.20 9.78
N ILE A 91 -21.04 1.72 10.64
CA ILE A 91 -20.72 0.75 11.68
C ILE A 91 -21.55 -0.50 11.46
N ASP A 92 -20.96 -1.47 10.81
CA ASP A 92 -21.44 -2.85 10.72
C ASP A 92 -20.53 -3.79 11.53
N ASN A 93 -20.72 -5.08 11.41
CA ASN A 93 -19.95 -6.07 12.15
C ASN A 93 -18.47 -6.09 11.75
N LEU A 94 -18.17 -5.96 10.44
CA LEU A 94 -16.80 -5.85 9.95
C LEU A 94 -16.09 -4.62 10.53
N THR A 95 -16.73 -3.45 10.49
CA THR A 95 -16.21 -2.21 11.05
C THR A 95 -15.96 -2.33 12.54
N ALA A 96 -16.92 -2.85 13.32
CA ALA A 96 -16.81 -2.93 14.78
C ALA A 96 -15.61 -3.78 15.22
N VAL A 97 -15.39 -4.92 14.56
CA VAL A 97 -14.22 -5.79 14.81
C VAL A 97 -12.92 -5.09 14.42
N MET A 98 -12.86 -4.50 13.22
CA MET A 98 -11.64 -3.85 12.74
C MET A 98 -11.25 -2.62 13.55
N LEU A 99 -12.21 -1.86 14.10
CA LEU A 99 -11.92 -0.73 15.00
C LEU A 99 -11.12 -1.22 16.22
N VAL A 100 -11.53 -2.33 16.83
CA VAL A 100 -10.81 -2.90 17.98
C VAL A 100 -9.44 -3.42 17.57
N VAL A 101 -9.35 -4.17 16.47
CA VAL A 101 -8.08 -4.76 15.99
C VAL A 101 -7.05 -3.66 15.69
N VAL A 102 -7.44 -2.62 14.95
CA VAL A 102 -6.53 -1.52 14.59
C VAL A 102 -6.07 -0.75 15.83
N ASN A 103 -7.02 -0.37 16.73
CA ASN A 103 -6.67 0.41 17.92
C ASN A 103 -5.85 -0.40 18.93
N LEU A 104 -6.13 -1.70 19.09
CA LEU A 104 -5.38 -2.60 19.97
C LEU A 104 -3.92 -2.70 19.52
N VAL A 105 -3.70 -3.04 18.26
CA VAL A 105 -2.33 -3.16 17.73
C VAL A 105 -1.62 -1.81 17.75
N SER A 106 -2.29 -0.72 17.37
CA SER A 106 -1.71 0.63 17.41
C SER A 106 -1.30 1.02 18.83
N PHE A 107 -2.16 0.80 19.84
CA PHE A 107 -1.85 1.06 21.24
C PHE A 107 -0.62 0.27 21.72
N LEU A 108 -0.59 -1.04 21.45
CA LEU A 108 0.52 -1.90 21.87
C LEU A 108 1.84 -1.54 21.19
N VAL A 109 1.78 -1.14 19.90
CA VAL A 109 2.95 -0.62 19.18
C VAL A 109 3.43 0.70 19.76
N HIS A 110 2.53 1.63 20.11
CA HIS A 110 2.92 2.87 20.79
C HIS A 110 3.61 2.58 22.13
N LEU A 111 3.03 1.69 22.94
CA LEU A 111 3.61 1.31 24.24
C LEU A 111 4.98 0.67 24.07
N PHE A 112 5.15 -0.28 23.16
CA PHE A 112 6.44 -0.92 22.85
C PHE A 112 7.49 0.10 22.40
N SER A 113 7.07 1.07 21.58
CA SER A 113 7.93 2.08 20.98
C SER A 113 8.49 3.07 22.01
N THR A 114 7.88 3.20 23.20
CA THR A 114 8.39 4.10 24.25
C THR A 114 9.81 3.72 24.71
N GLU A 115 10.12 2.43 24.69
CA GLU A 115 11.47 1.92 25.03
C GLU A 115 12.30 1.64 23.78
N TYR A 116 11.72 0.99 22.76
CA TYR A 116 12.46 0.62 21.55
C TYR A 116 13.06 1.81 20.80
N MET A 117 12.34 2.93 20.74
CA MET A 117 12.78 4.17 20.06
C MET A 117 13.45 5.17 20.99
N HIS A 118 13.66 4.81 22.27
CA HIS A 118 14.27 5.70 23.24
C HIS A 118 15.65 6.19 22.76
N GLY A 119 15.88 7.50 22.82
CA GLY A 119 17.12 8.11 22.35
C GLY A 119 17.17 8.45 20.84
N ASP A 120 16.13 8.12 20.05
CA ASP A 120 16.07 8.53 18.64
C ASP A 120 15.90 10.05 18.50
N VAL A 121 16.69 10.65 17.61
CA VAL A 121 16.70 12.13 17.38
C VAL A 121 15.34 12.65 16.91
N ARG A 122 14.52 11.80 16.26
CA ARG A 122 13.20 12.13 15.73
C ARG A 122 12.07 11.47 16.49
N TYR A 123 12.28 11.18 17.77
CA TYR A 123 11.35 10.46 18.64
C TYR A 123 9.92 11.02 18.58
N SER A 124 9.74 12.33 18.79
CA SER A 124 8.41 12.96 18.71
C SER A 124 7.76 12.86 17.33
N ARG A 125 8.55 13.02 16.26
CA ARG A 125 8.07 12.89 14.87
C ARG A 125 7.62 11.46 14.59
N TYR A 126 8.31 10.48 15.12
CA TYR A 126 7.96 9.08 15.01
C TYR A 126 6.54 8.82 15.56
N PHE A 127 6.24 9.25 16.79
CA PHE A 127 4.91 9.08 17.37
C PHE A 127 3.83 9.89 16.63
N ALA A 128 4.17 11.08 16.13
CA ALA A 128 3.26 11.83 15.27
C ALA A 128 2.88 11.03 14.03
N TYR A 129 3.85 10.43 13.35
CA TYR A 129 3.60 9.63 12.15
C TYR A 129 2.80 8.34 12.43
N LEU A 130 2.99 7.71 13.58
CA LEU A 130 2.12 6.62 14.03
C LEU A 130 0.66 7.08 14.20
N GLY A 131 0.45 8.28 14.75
CA GLY A 131 -0.89 8.87 14.95
C GLY A 131 -1.62 9.09 13.62
N ILE A 132 -0.99 9.75 12.63
CA ILE A 132 -1.63 9.95 11.32
C ILE A 132 -1.84 8.64 10.56
N PHE A 133 -0.96 7.65 10.73
CA PHE A 133 -1.11 6.33 10.13
C PHE A 133 -2.33 5.59 10.71
N THR A 134 -2.51 5.64 12.04
CA THR A 134 -3.69 5.07 12.70
C THR A 134 -4.97 5.77 12.27
N PHE A 135 -4.98 7.12 12.21
CA PHE A 135 -6.11 7.90 11.68
C PHE A 135 -6.49 7.45 10.27
N SER A 136 -5.51 7.30 9.41
CA SER A 136 -5.72 6.92 8.01
C SER A 136 -6.38 5.55 7.89
N MET A 137 -5.91 4.57 8.68
CA MET A 137 -6.50 3.22 8.68
C MET A 137 -7.92 3.21 9.25
N LEU A 138 -8.17 3.94 10.35
CA LEU A 138 -9.50 4.05 10.93
C LEU A 138 -10.48 4.71 9.95
N GLY A 139 -10.01 5.65 9.13
CA GLY A 139 -10.81 6.24 8.07
C GLY A 139 -11.22 5.24 6.98
N ILE A 140 -10.33 4.34 6.57
CA ILE A 140 -10.67 3.22 5.66
C ILE A 140 -11.75 2.34 6.29
N VAL A 141 -11.60 2.01 7.58
CA VAL A 141 -12.50 1.09 8.28
C VAL A 141 -13.90 1.70 8.45
N LEU A 142 -13.99 2.99 8.75
CA LEU A 142 -15.25 3.66 9.08
C LEU A 142 -16.05 4.16 7.86
N THR A 143 -15.42 4.37 6.71
CA THR A 143 -16.10 4.97 5.57
C THR A 143 -17.21 4.07 5.00
N ASN A 144 -18.28 4.70 4.51
CA ASN A 144 -19.42 4.05 3.86
C ASN A 144 -19.40 4.18 2.33
N ASN A 145 -18.33 4.69 1.75
CA ASN A 145 -18.27 4.94 0.31
C ASN A 145 -16.86 4.76 -0.27
N TYR A 146 -16.77 4.40 -1.56
CA TYR A 146 -15.51 4.16 -2.26
C TYR A 146 -14.63 5.40 -2.41
N PHE A 147 -15.22 6.59 -2.56
CA PHE A 147 -14.44 7.83 -2.72
C PHE A 147 -13.65 8.16 -1.46
N MET A 148 -14.31 8.17 -0.29
CA MET A 148 -13.64 8.41 0.99
C MET A 148 -12.67 7.28 1.33
N MET A 149 -13.02 6.03 1.00
CA MET A 149 -12.10 4.90 1.13
C MET A 149 -10.82 5.17 0.34
N TYR A 150 -10.91 5.67 -0.89
CA TYR A 150 -9.75 6.01 -1.70
C TYR A 150 -8.93 7.15 -1.10
N VAL A 151 -9.57 8.20 -0.58
CA VAL A 151 -8.86 9.32 0.10
C VAL A 151 -8.03 8.81 1.29
N PHE A 152 -8.63 8.00 2.17
CA PHE A 152 -7.89 7.42 3.29
C PHE A 152 -6.87 6.36 2.85
N TRP A 153 -7.14 5.66 1.75
CA TRP A 153 -6.23 4.72 1.10
C TRP A 153 -4.91 5.39 0.70
N GLU A 154 -5.01 6.56 0.08
CA GLU A 154 -3.87 7.39 -0.28
C GLU A 154 -3.13 7.90 0.94
N LEU A 155 -3.85 8.29 1.98
CA LEU A 155 -3.26 8.79 3.22
C LEU A 155 -2.51 7.68 3.99
N VAL A 156 -3.00 6.44 3.97
CA VAL A 156 -2.25 5.25 4.46
C VAL A 156 -0.96 5.07 3.66
N GLY A 157 -1.00 5.23 2.34
CA GLY A 157 0.19 5.17 1.48
C GLY A 157 1.23 6.24 1.84
N LEU A 158 0.79 7.48 2.02
CA LEU A 158 1.67 8.59 2.41
C LEU A 158 2.27 8.39 3.81
N SER A 159 1.44 8.03 4.79
CA SER A 159 1.92 7.85 6.17
C SER A 159 2.86 6.65 6.30
N SER A 160 2.65 5.56 5.54
CA SER A 160 3.59 4.45 5.48
C SER A 160 4.93 4.84 4.85
N TYR A 161 4.93 5.65 3.78
CA TYR A 161 6.13 6.22 3.19
C TYR A 161 6.98 6.97 4.23
N LEU A 162 6.34 7.81 5.06
CA LEU A 162 7.02 8.58 6.10
C LEU A 162 7.59 7.69 7.20
N LEU A 163 6.92 6.59 7.54
CA LEU A 163 7.35 5.65 8.57
C LEU A 163 8.45 4.69 8.08
N ILE A 164 8.36 4.16 6.85
CA ILE A 164 9.40 3.33 6.25
C ILE A 164 10.68 4.14 6.07
N GLY A 165 10.54 5.38 5.60
CA GLY A 165 11.64 6.32 5.43
C GLY A 165 12.03 7.09 6.69
N HIS A 166 11.75 6.58 7.90
CA HIS A 166 12.07 7.29 9.16
C HIS A 166 13.55 7.67 9.24
N TRP A 167 14.43 6.76 8.86
CA TRP A 167 15.88 6.99 8.78
C TRP A 167 16.32 7.33 7.35
N TYR A 168 15.71 8.37 6.76
CA TYR A 168 15.88 8.77 5.35
C TYR A 168 17.32 9.13 4.95
N GLU A 169 18.25 9.38 5.92
CA GLU A 169 19.67 9.54 5.65
C GLU A 169 20.32 8.26 5.14
N LYS A 170 19.77 7.10 5.51
CA LYS A 170 20.18 5.83 4.94
C LYS A 170 19.57 5.71 3.54
N LYS A 171 20.42 5.57 2.53
CA LYS A 171 19.95 5.43 1.15
C LYS A 171 18.99 4.26 0.99
N SER A 172 19.27 3.12 1.64
CA SER A 172 18.39 1.94 1.62
C SER A 172 16.98 2.25 2.12
N ALA A 173 16.84 2.97 3.25
CA ALA A 173 15.54 3.34 3.80
C ALA A 173 14.79 4.34 2.89
N SER A 174 15.49 5.33 2.32
CA SER A 174 14.91 6.28 1.37
C SER A 174 14.43 5.59 0.10
N ASP A 175 15.22 4.67 -0.46
CA ASP A 175 14.86 3.92 -1.67
C ASP A 175 13.72 2.92 -1.40
N ALA A 176 13.72 2.26 -0.24
CA ALA A 176 12.61 1.39 0.19
C ALA A 176 11.28 2.15 0.33
N ALA A 177 11.31 3.35 0.94
CA ALA A 177 10.13 4.19 1.06
C ALA A 177 9.57 4.61 -0.30
N LYS A 178 10.42 5.06 -1.23
CA LYS A 178 10.03 5.40 -2.61
C LYS A 178 9.44 4.19 -3.34
N LYS A 179 10.11 3.03 -3.25
CA LYS A 179 9.63 1.79 -3.86
C LYS A 179 8.25 1.41 -3.34
N ALA A 180 8.06 1.43 -2.01
CA ALA A 180 6.77 1.15 -1.40
C ALA A 180 5.68 2.11 -1.90
N PHE A 181 5.96 3.41 -1.96
CA PHE A 181 5.00 4.40 -2.43
C PHE A 181 4.63 4.22 -3.90
N ILE A 182 5.63 4.07 -4.80
CA ILE A 182 5.40 3.98 -6.26
C ILE A 182 4.71 2.66 -6.63
N VAL A 183 5.14 1.53 -6.06
CA VAL A 183 4.53 0.22 -6.36
C VAL A 183 3.07 0.19 -5.93
N ASN A 184 2.76 0.73 -4.74
CA ASN A 184 1.37 0.85 -4.28
C ASN A 184 0.54 1.73 -5.22
N ARG A 185 1.10 2.85 -5.72
CA ARG A 185 0.42 3.77 -6.63
C ARG A 185 -0.06 3.09 -7.91
N VAL A 186 0.65 2.08 -8.40
CA VAL A 186 0.20 1.30 -9.56
C VAL A 186 -1.12 0.58 -9.26
N GLY A 187 -1.24 -0.04 -8.08
CA GLY A 187 -2.49 -0.66 -7.64
C GLY A 187 -3.61 0.36 -7.41
N ASP A 188 -3.27 1.51 -6.83
CA ASP A 188 -4.21 2.60 -6.50
C ASP A 188 -4.85 3.19 -7.78
N ILE A 189 -4.09 3.30 -8.90
CA ILE A 189 -4.62 3.72 -10.21
C ILE A 189 -5.68 2.72 -10.71
N GLY A 190 -5.42 1.41 -10.57
CA GLY A 190 -6.41 0.39 -10.90
C GLY A 190 -7.69 0.56 -10.08
N MET A 191 -7.57 0.67 -8.76
CA MET A 191 -8.70 0.88 -7.84
C MET A 191 -9.51 2.13 -8.22
N PHE A 192 -8.83 3.24 -8.49
CA PHE A 192 -9.49 4.49 -8.89
C PHE A 192 -10.28 4.34 -10.20
N THR A 193 -9.69 3.65 -11.19
CA THR A 193 -10.37 3.37 -12.46
C THR A 193 -11.62 2.52 -12.25
N GLY A 194 -11.56 1.49 -11.38
CA GLY A 194 -12.73 0.69 -11.00
C GLY A 194 -13.83 1.52 -10.33
N ILE A 195 -13.45 2.43 -9.43
CA ILE A 195 -14.39 3.37 -8.78
C ILE A 195 -15.05 4.28 -9.82
N LEU A 196 -14.30 4.77 -10.83
CA LEU A 196 -14.86 5.60 -11.89
C LEU A 196 -15.88 4.84 -12.76
N ILE A 197 -15.66 3.55 -13.05
CA ILE A 197 -16.62 2.71 -13.76
C ILE A 197 -17.94 2.61 -12.97
N LEU A 198 -17.85 2.35 -11.66
CA LEU A 198 -19.03 2.30 -10.79
C LEU A 198 -19.74 3.66 -10.73
N TRP A 199 -18.99 4.73 -10.53
CA TRP A 199 -19.55 6.07 -10.46
C TRP A 199 -20.24 6.50 -11.78
N ALA A 200 -19.64 6.18 -12.93
CA ALA A 200 -20.21 6.49 -14.24
C ALA A 200 -21.55 5.78 -14.47
N THR A 201 -21.78 4.63 -13.82
CA THR A 201 -23.00 3.84 -13.95
C THR A 201 -24.06 4.23 -12.92
N TYR A 202 -23.65 4.30 -11.64
CA TYR A 202 -24.57 4.43 -10.52
C TYR A 202 -24.76 5.87 -10.03
N HIS A 203 -23.91 6.80 -10.49
CA HIS A 203 -23.86 8.22 -10.10
C HIS A 203 -23.71 8.46 -8.59
N THR A 204 -23.27 7.45 -7.87
CA THR A 204 -22.95 7.47 -6.44
C THR A 204 -21.71 6.67 -6.16
N THR A 205 -21.05 6.92 -5.02
CA THR A 205 -19.94 6.13 -4.51
C THR A 205 -20.27 5.40 -3.22
N ILE A 206 -21.49 5.59 -2.68
CA ILE A 206 -21.98 4.98 -1.44
C ILE A 206 -22.24 3.49 -1.67
N PHE A 207 -21.72 2.63 -0.80
CA PHE A 207 -21.83 1.17 -0.95
C PHE A 207 -23.29 0.69 -1.05
N SER A 208 -24.16 1.12 -0.11
CA SER A 208 -25.57 0.71 -0.08
C SER A 208 -26.32 1.09 -1.37
N ASP A 209 -26.02 2.26 -1.92
CA ASP A 209 -26.71 2.77 -3.11
C ASP A 209 -26.27 1.98 -4.36
N ILE A 210 -24.96 1.68 -4.47
CA ILE A 210 -24.44 0.84 -5.56
C ILE A 210 -25.06 -0.56 -5.47
N TYR A 211 -25.03 -1.17 -4.29
CA TYR A 211 -25.55 -2.54 -4.12
C TYR A 211 -27.04 -2.63 -4.34
N SER A 212 -27.83 -1.64 -3.91
CA SER A 212 -29.27 -1.62 -4.16
C SER A 212 -29.60 -1.49 -5.66
N GLN A 213 -28.88 -0.63 -6.39
CA GLN A 213 -29.08 -0.50 -7.84
C GLN A 213 -28.63 -1.76 -8.59
N LEU A 214 -27.50 -2.37 -8.18
CA LEU A 214 -27.04 -3.62 -8.77
C LEU A 214 -28.04 -4.76 -8.55
N ALA A 215 -28.64 -4.85 -7.37
CA ALA A 215 -29.68 -5.84 -7.05
C ALA A 215 -30.94 -5.71 -7.94
N THR A 216 -31.21 -4.52 -8.51
CA THR A 216 -32.28 -4.34 -9.50
C THR A 216 -31.87 -4.77 -10.92
N GLY A 217 -30.64 -5.28 -11.10
CA GLY A 217 -30.12 -5.74 -12.39
C GLY A 217 -29.42 -4.66 -13.22
N ILE A 218 -29.21 -3.45 -12.68
CA ILE A 218 -28.45 -2.40 -13.36
C ILE A 218 -26.96 -2.77 -13.29
N VAL A 219 -26.33 -3.04 -14.44
CA VAL A 219 -24.92 -3.38 -14.55
C VAL A 219 -24.14 -2.30 -15.31
N PRO A 220 -22.83 -2.13 -15.08
CA PRO A 220 -22.01 -1.14 -15.75
C PRO A 220 -22.10 -1.25 -17.28
N PHE A 221 -22.44 -0.14 -17.93
CA PHE A 221 -22.58 -0.03 -19.39
C PHE A 221 -23.53 -1.07 -20.02
N GLY A 222 -24.43 -1.67 -19.23
CA GLY A 222 -25.39 -2.68 -19.69
C GLY A 222 -24.80 -4.08 -19.93
N ASP A 223 -23.55 -4.34 -19.51
CA ASP A 223 -22.88 -5.63 -19.68
C ASP A 223 -22.19 -6.07 -18.38
N THR A 224 -22.45 -7.30 -17.97
CA THR A 224 -21.86 -7.94 -16.78
C THR A 224 -20.33 -8.07 -16.84
N THR A 225 -19.76 -8.09 -18.05
CA THR A 225 -18.29 -8.09 -18.26
C THR A 225 -17.65 -6.86 -17.60
N TRP A 226 -18.28 -5.69 -17.73
CA TRP A 226 -17.77 -4.47 -17.10
C TRP A 226 -17.89 -4.48 -15.56
N LEU A 227 -18.83 -5.23 -15.02
CA LEU A 227 -18.90 -5.45 -13.57
C LEU A 227 -17.72 -6.29 -13.09
N THR A 228 -17.38 -7.36 -13.82
CA THR A 228 -16.18 -8.16 -13.56
C THR A 228 -14.90 -7.32 -13.66
N VAL A 229 -14.78 -6.50 -14.71
CA VAL A 229 -13.64 -5.58 -14.90
C VAL A 229 -13.55 -4.59 -13.73
N ALA A 230 -14.66 -3.98 -13.32
CA ALA A 230 -14.68 -3.04 -12.19
C ALA A 230 -14.26 -3.74 -10.88
N GLY A 231 -14.73 -4.97 -10.63
CA GLY A 231 -14.34 -5.77 -9.47
C GLY A 231 -12.84 -6.07 -9.45
N ILE A 232 -12.26 -6.50 -10.59
CA ILE A 232 -10.82 -6.76 -10.71
C ILE A 232 -10.00 -5.47 -10.56
N LEU A 233 -10.45 -4.35 -11.11
CA LEU A 233 -9.78 -3.07 -11.00
C LEU A 233 -9.81 -2.54 -9.54
N ILE A 234 -10.90 -2.71 -8.81
CA ILE A 234 -10.95 -2.41 -7.38
C ILE A 234 -9.98 -3.33 -6.61
N PHE A 235 -9.93 -4.61 -6.96
CA PHE A 235 -8.98 -5.56 -6.38
C PHE A 235 -7.52 -5.16 -6.63
N CYS A 236 -7.18 -4.44 -7.71
CA CYS A 236 -5.82 -3.92 -7.92
C CYS A 236 -5.33 -3.06 -6.76
N GLY A 237 -6.20 -2.29 -6.09
CA GLY A 237 -5.86 -1.59 -4.86
C GLY A 237 -5.39 -2.56 -3.76
N ALA A 238 -6.11 -3.68 -3.59
CA ALA A 238 -5.70 -4.71 -2.65
C ALA A 238 -4.38 -5.40 -3.07
N VAL A 239 -4.17 -5.62 -4.38
CA VAL A 239 -2.89 -6.15 -4.91
C VAL A 239 -1.72 -5.27 -4.49
N GLY A 240 -1.86 -3.95 -4.55
CA GLY A 240 -0.85 -3.00 -4.08
C GLY A 240 -0.64 -3.08 -2.56
N LYS A 241 -1.64 -2.68 -1.77
CA LYS A 241 -1.52 -2.53 -0.31
C LYS A 241 -1.28 -3.85 0.43
N SER A 242 -1.92 -4.95 0.02
CA SER A 242 -1.72 -6.27 0.63
C SER A 242 -0.57 -7.05 -0.01
N ALA A 243 0.29 -6.38 -0.78
CA ALA A 243 1.48 -6.98 -1.38
C ALA A 243 1.20 -8.32 -2.08
N GLN A 244 0.14 -8.36 -2.91
CA GLN A 244 -0.18 -9.53 -3.71
C GLN A 244 0.66 -9.55 -4.99
N PHE A 245 0.88 -10.74 -5.55
CA PHE A 245 1.50 -10.87 -6.86
C PHE A 245 0.69 -10.09 -7.93
N PRO A 246 1.35 -9.31 -8.79
CA PRO A 246 2.80 -9.11 -8.96
C PRO A 246 3.40 -7.96 -8.13
N LEU A 247 2.61 -7.17 -7.38
CA LEU A 247 3.08 -5.96 -6.68
C LEU A 247 3.65 -6.23 -5.27
N HIS A 248 4.08 -7.44 -4.95
CA HIS A 248 4.53 -7.84 -3.60
C HIS A 248 5.94 -7.35 -3.22
N VAL A 249 6.75 -6.92 -4.18
CA VAL A 249 8.20 -6.68 -4.03
C VAL A 249 8.58 -5.53 -3.08
N TRP A 250 7.65 -4.64 -2.73
CA TRP A 250 7.94 -3.51 -1.85
C TRP A 250 7.96 -3.89 -0.37
N LEU A 251 7.18 -4.92 0.03
CA LEU A 251 6.95 -5.21 1.44
C LEU A 251 8.20 -5.73 2.17
N PRO A 252 9.04 -6.61 1.59
CA PRO A 252 10.29 -7.02 2.22
C PRO A 252 11.33 -5.89 2.38
N ASP A 253 11.32 -4.91 1.47
CA ASP A 253 12.22 -3.76 1.55
C ASP A 253 11.74 -2.73 2.58
N ALA A 254 10.42 -2.70 2.88
CA ALA A 254 9.86 -1.89 3.96
C ALA A 254 10.44 -2.24 5.36
N MET A 255 11.17 -3.36 5.49
CA MET A 255 11.89 -3.75 6.70
C MET A 255 13.05 -2.81 7.08
N GLU A 256 13.41 -1.87 6.22
CA GLU A 256 14.37 -0.78 6.55
C GLU A 256 13.83 0.19 7.60
N GLY A 257 12.52 0.28 7.78
CA GLY A 257 11.88 1.05 8.84
C GLY A 257 12.07 0.44 10.24
N PRO A 258 11.79 1.21 11.32
CA PRO A 258 11.83 0.71 12.68
C PRO A 258 10.93 -0.51 12.90
N THR A 259 11.37 -1.48 13.69
CA THR A 259 10.63 -2.76 13.87
C THR A 259 9.19 -2.59 14.39
N PRO A 260 8.85 -1.65 15.30
CA PRO A 260 7.46 -1.44 15.69
C PRO A 260 6.58 -0.92 14.54
N VAL A 261 7.15 -0.15 13.59
CA VAL A 261 6.44 0.23 12.35
C VAL A 261 6.15 -1.00 11.51
N SER A 262 7.12 -1.93 11.38
CA SER A 262 6.90 -3.19 10.69
C SER A 262 5.76 -3.98 11.34
N ALA A 263 5.72 -4.05 12.68
CA ALA A 263 4.61 -4.71 13.40
C ALA A 263 3.25 -4.09 13.04
N LEU A 264 3.15 -2.76 13.01
CA LEU A 264 1.91 -2.05 12.70
C LEU A 264 1.47 -2.24 11.24
N ILE A 265 2.38 -2.03 10.29
CA ILE A 265 2.11 -2.17 8.84
C ILE A 265 1.66 -3.59 8.50
N HIS A 266 2.33 -4.62 9.06
CA HIS A 266 2.16 -6.02 8.66
C HIS A 266 1.03 -6.75 9.39
N ALA A 267 0.52 -6.21 10.51
CA ALA A 267 -0.46 -6.92 11.32
C ALA A 267 -1.91 -6.45 11.06
N ALA A 268 -2.20 -5.17 11.31
CA ALA A 268 -3.59 -4.72 11.43
C ALA A 268 -3.94 -3.49 10.57
N THR A 269 -2.99 -2.96 9.78
CA THR A 269 -3.21 -1.68 9.11
C THR A 269 -3.03 -1.80 7.59
N MET A 270 -1.97 -1.26 7.02
CA MET A 270 -1.83 -1.10 5.57
C MET A 270 -2.10 -2.38 4.77
N VAL A 271 -1.48 -3.49 5.17
CA VAL A 271 -1.66 -4.75 4.45
C VAL A 271 -3.02 -5.40 4.71
N ALA A 272 -3.65 -5.12 5.85
CA ALA A 272 -5.00 -5.55 6.17
C ALA A 272 -6.07 -4.79 5.38
N ALA A 273 -5.77 -3.54 4.96
CA ALA A 273 -6.70 -2.71 4.21
C ALA A 273 -7.15 -3.35 2.89
N GLY A 274 -6.25 -4.06 2.17
CA GLY A 274 -6.64 -4.73 0.92
C GLY A 274 -7.56 -5.92 1.15
N VAL A 275 -7.34 -6.72 2.18
CA VAL A 275 -8.25 -7.81 2.56
C VAL A 275 -9.62 -7.23 2.97
N TYR A 276 -9.61 -6.15 3.74
CA TYR A 276 -10.83 -5.42 4.13
C TYR A 276 -11.57 -4.86 2.91
N LEU A 277 -10.86 -4.30 1.92
CA LEU A 277 -11.45 -3.81 0.67
C LEU A 277 -12.16 -4.94 -0.10
N ILE A 278 -11.53 -6.13 -0.22
CA ILE A 278 -12.15 -7.28 -0.87
C ILE A 278 -13.42 -7.69 -0.11
N ALA A 279 -13.35 -7.74 1.23
CA ALA A 279 -14.51 -8.08 2.04
C ALA A 279 -15.66 -7.05 1.87
N ARG A 280 -15.35 -5.76 1.75
CA ARG A 280 -16.33 -4.71 1.46
C ARG A 280 -16.95 -4.80 0.08
N ALA A 281 -16.12 -5.11 -0.93
CA ALA A 281 -16.57 -5.25 -2.30
C ALA A 281 -17.27 -6.59 -2.59
N PHE A 282 -17.17 -7.57 -1.68
CA PHE A 282 -17.60 -8.94 -1.89
C PHE A 282 -19.03 -9.08 -2.46
N PRO A 283 -20.04 -8.33 -2.00
CA PRO A 283 -21.41 -8.45 -2.52
C PRO A 283 -21.54 -8.20 -4.03
N MET A 284 -20.65 -7.38 -4.61
CA MET A 284 -20.66 -7.02 -6.03
C MET A 284 -19.68 -7.81 -6.90
N LEU A 285 -18.86 -8.69 -6.32
CA LEU A 285 -17.87 -9.47 -7.07
C LEU A 285 -18.53 -10.63 -7.83
N THR A 286 -18.27 -10.70 -9.13
CA THR A 286 -18.71 -11.81 -9.99
C THR A 286 -17.88 -13.07 -9.73
N ALA A 287 -18.38 -14.23 -10.14
CA ALA A 287 -17.67 -15.50 -10.04
C ALA A 287 -16.27 -15.44 -10.67
N ASP A 288 -16.15 -14.85 -11.88
CA ASP A 288 -14.88 -14.71 -12.57
C ASP A 288 -13.90 -13.80 -11.81
N ALA A 289 -14.38 -12.69 -11.23
CA ALA A 289 -13.55 -11.83 -10.41
C ALA A 289 -13.04 -12.56 -9.16
N LEU A 290 -13.90 -13.35 -8.51
CA LEU A 290 -13.53 -14.16 -7.33
C LEU A 290 -12.50 -15.24 -7.70
N ILE A 291 -12.61 -15.89 -8.86
CA ILE A 291 -11.62 -16.86 -9.35
C ILE A 291 -10.26 -16.17 -9.53
N VAL A 292 -10.21 -15.00 -10.16
CA VAL A 292 -8.97 -14.21 -10.31
C VAL A 292 -8.36 -13.89 -8.94
N ILE A 293 -9.17 -13.43 -7.98
CA ILE A 293 -8.76 -13.13 -6.60
C ILE A 293 -8.18 -14.39 -5.92
N ALA A 294 -8.85 -15.55 -6.08
CA ALA A 294 -8.41 -16.81 -5.50
C ALA A 294 -7.03 -17.24 -6.04
N TYR A 295 -6.83 -17.18 -7.36
CA TYR A 295 -5.55 -17.54 -7.97
C TYR A 295 -4.43 -16.57 -7.61
N VAL A 296 -4.68 -15.27 -7.62
CA VAL A 296 -3.68 -14.27 -7.20
C VAL A 296 -3.27 -14.51 -5.76
N GLY A 297 -4.22 -14.80 -4.87
CA GLY A 297 -3.94 -15.16 -3.48
C GLY A 297 -3.11 -16.43 -3.36
N ALA A 298 -3.48 -17.51 -4.07
CA ALA A 298 -2.75 -18.78 -4.06
C ALA A 298 -1.30 -18.63 -4.58
N ILE A 299 -1.11 -17.96 -5.72
CA ILE A 299 0.22 -17.69 -6.30
C ILE A 299 1.07 -16.85 -5.33
N THR A 300 0.48 -15.82 -4.72
CA THR A 300 1.16 -14.98 -3.73
C THR A 300 1.63 -15.79 -2.53
N ALA A 301 0.76 -16.64 -1.99
CA ALA A 301 1.07 -17.51 -0.86
C ALA A 301 2.24 -18.44 -1.17
N PHE A 302 2.24 -19.06 -2.36
CA PHE A 302 3.26 -20.00 -2.80
C PHE A 302 4.64 -19.34 -3.02
N ILE A 303 4.68 -18.26 -3.81
CA ILE A 303 5.93 -17.55 -4.09
C ILE A 303 6.58 -17.10 -2.78
N SER A 304 5.80 -16.48 -1.90
CA SER A 304 6.33 -15.90 -0.66
C SER A 304 6.79 -16.98 0.33
N ALA A 305 6.07 -18.08 0.44
CA ALA A 305 6.48 -19.20 1.31
C ALA A 305 7.80 -19.83 0.84
N THR A 306 7.99 -20.00 -0.47
CA THR A 306 9.23 -20.55 -1.04
C THR A 306 10.42 -19.63 -0.82
N ILE A 307 10.24 -18.30 -0.95
CA ILE A 307 11.30 -17.32 -0.68
C ILE A 307 11.67 -17.30 0.81
N ALA A 308 10.68 -17.38 1.71
CA ALA A 308 10.90 -17.35 3.16
C ALA A 308 11.87 -18.44 3.65
N ILE A 309 11.88 -19.61 3.01
CA ILE A 309 12.78 -20.73 3.33
C ILE A 309 14.26 -20.33 3.24
N ALA A 310 14.63 -19.49 2.26
CA ALA A 310 16.01 -19.16 1.96
C ALA A 310 16.51 -17.85 2.60
N GLN A 311 15.63 -17.06 3.22
CA GLN A 311 16.02 -15.80 3.86
C GLN A 311 16.73 -16.03 5.19
N THR A 312 17.70 -15.16 5.52
CA THR A 312 18.49 -15.21 6.76
C THR A 312 18.21 -14.04 7.71
N ASP A 313 17.64 -12.95 7.20
CA ASP A 313 17.20 -11.81 8.02
C ASP A 313 15.86 -12.12 8.70
N ILE A 314 15.81 -12.02 10.05
CA ILE A 314 14.62 -12.32 10.85
C ILE A 314 13.40 -11.51 10.40
N LYS A 315 13.55 -10.22 10.10
CA LYS A 315 12.47 -9.35 9.63
C LYS A 315 12.03 -9.71 8.22
N LYS A 316 12.95 -10.09 7.31
CA LYS A 316 12.60 -10.51 5.95
C LYS A 316 11.88 -11.85 5.93
N VAL A 317 12.27 -12.82 6.76
CA VAL A 317 11.50 -14.08 6.93
C VAL A 317 10.07 -13.76 7.35
N LEU A 318 9.88 -12.88 8.35
CA LEU A 318 8.57 -12.47 8.83
C LEU A 318 7.78 -11.68 7.78
N ALA A 319 8.44 -10.84 6.95
CA ALA A 319 7.80 -10.12 5.86
C ALA A 319 7.25 -11.07 4.79
N TYR A 320 8.05 -12.03 4.31
CA TYR A 320 7.59 -13.04 3.36
C TYR A 320 6.51 -13.94 3.94
N SER A 321 6.60 -14.26 5.23
CA SER A 321 5.53 -15.00 5.90
C SER A 321 4.24 -14.16 6.00
N THR A 322 4.31 -12.82 6.11
CA THR A 322 3.14 -11.93 6.04
C THR A 322 2.50 -11.97 4.65
N ILE A 323 3.31 -11.80 3.58
CA ILE A 323 2.81 -11.85 2.19
C ILE A 323 2.10 -13.19 1.94
N SER A 324 2.69 -14.29 2.43
CA SER A 324 2.10 -15.62 2.31
C SER A 324 0.75 -15.73 3.03
N GLN A 325 0.61 -15.22 4.26
CA GLN A 325 -0.66 -15.26 5.00
C GLN A 325 -1.71 -14.32 4.40
N LEU A 326 -1.31 -13.15 3.89
CA LEU A 326 -2.21 -12.29 3.11
C LEU A 326 -2.71 -12.99 1.85
N GLY A 327 -1.84 -13.75 1.18
CA GLY A 327 -2.23 -14.63 0.08
C GLY A 327 -3.31 -15.63 0.49
N TYR A 328 -3.20 -16.23 1.70
CA TYR A 328 -4.25 -17.11 2.25
C TYR A 328 -5.59 -16.38 2.45
N MET A 329 -5.56 -15.17 3.01
CA MET A 329 -6.78 -14.39 3.24
C MET A 329 -7.46 -14.01 1.93
N VAL A 330 -6.67 -13.54 0.96
CA VAL A 330 -7.15 -13.19 -0.38
C VAL A 330 -7.69 -14.42 -1.09
N MET A 331 -6.98 -15.55 -1.03
CA MET A 331 -7.44 -16.83 -1.56
C MET A 331 -8.74 -17.29 -0.88
N GLY A 332 -8.82 -17.20 0.46
CA GLY A 332 -10.01 -17.54 1.24
C GLY A 332 -11.24 -16.72 0.83
N LEU A 333 -11.09 -15.41 0.67
CA LEU A 333 -12.17 -14.57 0.16
C LEU A 333 -12.52 -14.93 -1.29
N GLY A 334 -11.53 -15.17 -2.15
CA GLY A 334 -11.73 -15.52 -3.54
C GLY A 334 -12.46 -16.84 -3.77
N VAL A 335 -12.21 -17.87 -2.94
CA VAL A 335 -12.95 -19.15 -3.01
C VAL A 335 -14.34 -19.07 -2.37
N GLY A 336 -14.70 -17.95 -1.74
CA GLY A 336 -16.00 -17.76 -1.10
C GLY A 336 -16.03 -18.10 0.40
N ALA A 337 -14.91 -18.51 1.00
CA ALA A 337 -14.79 -18.72 2.46
C ALA A 337 -14.62 -17.36 3.17
N PHE A 338 -15.65 -16.49 3.07
CA PHE A 338 -15.63 -15.11 3.49
C PHE A 338 -15.30 -14.95 4.97
N SER A 339 -16.08 -15.61 5.84
CA SER A 339 -15.94 -15.52 7.29
C SER A 339 -14.57 -16.03 7.73
N ALA A 340 -14.08 -17.11 7.12
CA ALA A 340 -12.76 -17.68 7.40
C ALA A 340 -11.62 -16.76 6.98
N GLY A 341 -11.69 -16.17 5.78
CA GLY A 341 -10.68 -15.20 5.29
C GLY A 341 -10.58 -13.98 6.19
N PHE A 342 -11.71 -13.42 6.61
CA PHE A 342 -11.74 -12.28 7.52
C PHE A 342 -11.35 -12.67 8.96
N PHE A 343 -11.74 -13.86 9.43
CA PHE A 343 -11.31 -14.40 10.72
C PHE A 343 -9.79 -14.54 10.77
N HIS A 344 -9.19 -15.05 9.69
CA HIS A 344 -7.74 -15.15 9.63
C HIS A 344 -7.05 -13.77 9.66
N LEU A 345 -7.65 -12.72 9.12
CA LEU A 345 -7.16 -11.35 9.25
C LEU A 345 -7.07 -10.92 10.73
N VAL A 346 -8.10 -11.20 11.52
CA VAL A 346 -8.17 -10.83 12.93
C VAL A 346 -7.16 -11.61 13.77
N THR A 347 -7.10 -12.92 13.62
CA THR A 347 -6.13 -13.76 14.35
C THR A 347 -4.69 -13.46 13.94
N HIS A 348 -4.47 -13.22 12.63
CA HIS A 348 -3.19 -12.79 12.08
C HIS A 348 -2.70 -11.49 12.69
N ALA A 349 -3.59 -10.52 12.90
CA ALA A 349 -3.22 -9.26 13.52
C ALA A 349 -2.56 -9.47 14.89
N ALA A 350 -3.07 -10.39 15.71
CA ALA A 350 -2.50 -10.69 17.02
C ALA A 350 -1.13 -11.37 16.90
N PHE A 351 -1.06 -12.54 16.27
CA PHE A 351 0.20 -13.27 16.24
C PHE A 351 1.28 -12.61 15.37
N LYS A 352 0.90 -11.81 14.37
CA LYS A 352 1.88 -11.16 13.50
C LYS A 352 2.47 -9.91 14.13
N ALA A 353 1.64 -9.07 14.78
CA ALA A 353 2.16 -7.99 15.60
C ALA A 353 3.12 -8.54 16.66
N GLY A 354 2.72 -9.63 17.33
CA GLY A 354 3.55 -10.30 18.31
C GLY A 354 4.89 -10.80 17.76
N LEU A 355 4.90 -11.45 16.60
CA LEU A 355 6.14 -11.92 15.94
C LEU A 355 7.10 -10.78 15.61
N PHE A 356 6.59 -9.66 15.05
CA PHE A 356 7.44 -8.52 14.74
C PHE A 356 7.93 -7.81 16.01
N LEU A 357 7.08 -7.60 17.01
CA LEU A 357 7.52 -7.00 18.27
C LEU A 357 8.52 -7.89 19.01
N ALA A 358 8.32 -9.22 19.02
CA ALA A 358 9.26 -10.16 19.59
C ALA A 358 10.60 -10.20 18.82
N SER A 359 10.57 -10.10 17.47
CA SER A 359 11.80 -9.92 16.70
C SER A 359 12.49 -8.60 17.01
N GLY A 360 11.73 -7.53 17.27
CA GLY A 360 12.25 -6.25 17.75
C GLY A 360 12.94 -6.38 19.10
N SER A 361 12.35 -7.14 20.03
CA SER A 361 12.96 -7.45 21.32
C SER A 361 14.30 -8.18 21.16
N VAL A 362 14.37 -9.19 20.28
CA VAL A 362 15.62 -9.91 19.96
C VAL A 362 16.66 -8.97 19.34
N ILE A 363 16.27 -8.17 18.33
CA ILE A 363 17.20 -7.23 17.67
C ILE A 363 17.72 -6.19 18.67
N HIS A 364 16.88 -5.69 19.55
CA HIS A 364 17.25 -4.73 20.58
C HIS A 364 18.32 -5.33 21.54
N ALA A 365 18.11 -6.55 22.02
CA ALA A 365 19.06 -7.25 22.89
C ALA A 365 20.39 -7.55 22.18
N MET A 366 20.33 -8.04 20.91
CA MET A 366 21.52 -8.27 20.10
C MET A 366 22.30 -6.98 19.82
N HIS A 367 21.60 -5.90 19.46
CA HIS A 367 22.25 -4.60 19.23
C HIS A 367 22.94 -4.08 20.48
N HIS A 368 22.32 -4.22 21.67
CA HIS A 368 22.91 -3.85 22.93
C HIS A 368 24.20 -4.66 23.23
N ALA A 369 24.16 -5.97 23.04
CA ALA A 369 25.30 -6.85 23.23
C ALA A 369 26.46 -6.52 22.27
N LEU A 370 26.18 -6.26 20.98
CA LEU A 370 27.17 -5.88 19.99
C LEU A 370 27.80 -4.52 20.30
N HIS A 371 27.00 -3.54 20.72
CA HIS A 371 27.50 -2.21 21.09
C HIS A 371 28.48 -2.26 22.28
N HIS A 372 28.18 -3.08 23.30
CA HIS A 372 29.06 -3.30 24.44
C HIS A 372 30.42 -3.93 24.05
N LYS A 373 30.43 -4.73 23.00
CA LYS A 373 31.64 -5.36 22.45
C LYS A 373 32.32 -4.52 21.38
N HIS A 374 31.84 -3.30 21.07
CA HIS A 374 32.33 -2.46 19.98
C HIS A 374 32.35 -3.19 18.62
N ASP A 375 31.46 -4.18 18.43
CA ASP A 375 31.28 -4.91 17.18
C ASP A 375 30.24 -4.17 16.30
N HIS A 376 30.75 -3.50 15.28
CA HIS A 376 29.93 -2.76 14.32
C HIS A 376 29.79 -3.48 12.97
N GLU A 377 30.41 -4.65 12.80
CA GLU A 377 30.40 -5.42 11.55
C GLU A 377 29.30 -6.49 11.53
N THR A 378 28.97 -7.04 12.69
CA THR A 378 27.97 -8.11 12.79
C THR A 378 26.54 -7.53 12.68
N ASP A 379 25.74 -8.07 11.74
CA ASP A 379 24.34 -7.71 11.58
C ASP A 379 23.49 -8.33 12.72
N PRO A 380 22.81 -7.51 13.55
CA PRO A 380 21.93 -7.99 14.62
C PRO A 380 20.63 -8.62 14.12
N GLN A 381 20.31 -8.52 12.82
CA GLN A 381 19.11 -9.07 12.20
C GLN A 381 19.33 -10.45 11.57
N ASP A 382 20.60 -10.84 11.32
CA ASP A 382 20.91 -12.15 10.72
C ASP A 382 20.77 -13.28 11.75
N ILE A 383 19.82 -14.21 11.50
CA ILE A 383 19.57 -15.37 12.35
C ILE A 383 20.78 -16.32 12.48
N ALA A 384 21.72 -16.24 11.53
CA ALA A 384 22.94 -17.02 11.61
C ALA A 384 23.90 -16.52 12.73
N ASN A 385 23.70 -15.30 13.23
CA ASN A 385 24.49 -14.71 14.33
C ASN A 385 23.80 -14.89 15.69
N MET A 386 22.62 -15.49 15.74
CA MET A 386 21.82 -15.75 16.94
C MET A 386 22.06 -17.17 17.48
N GLY A 387 21.13 -17.68 18.25
CA GLY A 387 21.13 -19.02 18.84
C GLY A 387 21.15 -18.99 20.36
N GLY A 388 20.55 -19.97 21.01
CA GLY A 388 20.55 -20.11 22.48
C GLY A 388 19.85 -19.02 23.29
N LEU A 389 19.11 -18.09 22.65
CA LEU A 389 18.52 -16.93 23.31
C LEU A 389 17.40 -17.29 24.29
N LYS A 390 16.84 -18.49 24.22
CA LYS A 390 15.78 -18.99 25.13
C LYS A 390 16.13 -18.76 26.61
N LYS A 391 17.40 -18.96 27.00
CA LYS A 391 17.85 -18.87 28.38
C LYS A 391 17.84 -17.42 28.92
N TYR A 392 18.13 -16.48 28.05
CA TYR A 392 18.34 -15.06 28.38
C TYR A 392 17.10 -14.20 28.16
N MET A 393 16.21 -14.65 27.27
CA MET A 393 14.97 -13.95 26.90
C MET A 393 13.76 -14.88 26.98
N PRO A 394 13.39 -15.41 28.17
CA PRO A 394 12.36 -16.43 28.31
C PRO A 394 10.96 -15.92 27.93
N ILE A 395 10.58 -14.68 28.28
CA ILE A 395 9.27 -14.11 27.95
C ILE A 395 9.16 -13.93 26.43
N THR A 396 10.17 -13.37 25.81
CA THR A 396 10.25 -13.21 24.35
C THR A 396 10.19 -14.56 23.66
N PHE A 397 10.93 -15.57 24.14
CA PHE A 397 10.91 -16.93 23.58
C PHE A 397 9.52 -17.58 23.61
N TRP A 398 8.87 -17.62 24.78
CA TRP A 398 7.57 -18.27 24.90
C TRP A 398 6.49 -17.56 24.08
N SER A 399 6.50 -16.23 24.09
CA SER A 399 5.60 -15.44 23.25
C SER A 399 5.83 -15.74 21.76
N PHE A 400 7.08 -15.72 21.29
CA PHE A 400 7.43 -16.03 19.91
C PHE A 400 7.02 -17.46 19.51
N LEU A 401 7.18 -18.42 20.41
CA LEU A 401 6.78 -19.80 20.18
C LEU A 401 5.26 -19.92 20.02
N ILE A 402 4.47 -19.27 20.88
CA ILE A 402 3.00 -19.27 20.79
C ILE A 402 2.56 -18.69 19.43
N TYR A 403 3.14 -17.57 19.00
CA TYR A 403 2.84 -17.02 17.67
C TYR A 403 3.25 -17.95 16.54
N THR A 404 4.39 -18.62 16.69
CA THR A 404 4.86 -19.61 15.69
C THR A 404 3.92 -20.81 15.59
N LEU A 405 3.39 -21.30 16.70
CA LEU A 405 2.38 -22.33 16.72
C LEU A 405 1.09 -21.85 16.04
N ALA A 406 0.66 -20.61 16.31
CA ALA A 406 -0.53 -20.03 15.72
C ALA A 406 -0.42 -19.90 14.19
N ILE A 407 0.64 -19.29 13.68
CA ILE A 407 0.80 -19.14 12.23
C ILE A 407 1.01 -20.48 11.51
N SER A 408 1.56 -21.49 12.20
CA SER A 408 1.74 -22.84 11.65
C SER A 408 0.44 -23.67 11.63
N GLY A 409 -0.62 -23.17 12.29
CA GLY A 409 -1.89 -23.88 12.36
C GLY A 409 -1.83 -25.10 13.29
N VAL A 410 -1.25 -24.93 14.47
CA VAL A 410 -1.21 -25.98 15.50
C VAL A 410 -2.45 -25.86 16.39
N PRO A 411 -3.15 -26.97 16.74
CA PRO A 411 -4.30 -26.94 17.64
C PRO A 411 -4.06 -26.15 18.92
N LEU A 412 -5.13 -25.68 19.56
CA LEU A 412 -5.13 -24.81 20.75
C LEU A 412 -4.74 -23.35 20.44
N THR A 413 -4.51 -22.99 19.18
CA THR A 413 -4.21 -21.61 18.76
C THR A 413 -5.32 -21.04 17.89
N SER A 414 -5.43 -19.69 17.90
CA SER A 414 -6.40 -18.97 17.08
C SER A 414 -6.12 -19.12 15.58
N GLY A 415 -4.83 -19.26 15.22
CA GLY A 415 -4.41 -19.46 13.84
C GLY A 415 -4.81 -20.81 13.27
N PHE A 416 -4.90 -21.86 14.10
CA PHE A 416 -5.47 -23.15 13.69
C PHE A 416 -6.94 -22.97 13.29
N LEU A 417 -7.77 -22.40 14.17
CA LEU A 417 -9.19 -22.20 13.91
C LEU A 417 -9.47 -21.47 12.59
N SER A 418 -8.74 -20.38 12.34
CA SER A 418 -8.98 -19.56 11.14
C SER A 418 -8.37 -20.15 9.86
N LYS A 419 -7.20 -20.78 9.94
CA LYS A 419 -6.51 -21.34 8.77
C LYS A 419 -7.15 -22.62 8.28
N ASP A 420 -7.61 -23.47 9.21
CA ASP A 420 -8.27 -24.72 8.88
C ASP A 420 -9.57 -24.49 8.11
N GLU A 421 -10.36 -23.47 8.51
CA GLU A 421 -11.56 -23.07 7.79
C GLU A 421 -11.26 -22.54 6.37
N ILE A 422 -10.14 -21.81 6.17
CA ILE A 422 -9.73 -21.42 4.80
C ILE A 422 -9.38 -22.68 3.99
N LEU A 423 -8.64 -23.61 4.55
CA LEU A 423 -8.23 -24.83 3.88
C LEU A 423 -9.46 -25.70 3.50
N ALA A 424 -10.44 -25.80 4.41
CA ALA A 424 -11.71 -26.45 4.13
C ALA A 424 -12.45 -25.75 2.97
N GLY A 425 -12.50 -24.41 2.99
CA GLY A 425 -13.11 -23.63 1.91
C GLY A 425 -12.42 -23.84 0.56
N THR A 426 -11.08 -24.00 0.52
CA THR A 426 -10.38 -24.30 -0.73
C THR A 426 -10.72 -25.69 -1.27
N LEU A 427 -10.89 -26.71 -0.40
CA LEU A 427 -11.34 -28.05 -0.82
C LEU A 427 -12.77 -28.01 -1.37
N ALA A 428 -13.70 -27.38 -0.64
CA ALA A 428 -15.09 -27.22 -1.09
C ALA A 428 -15.15 -26.51 -2.46
N PHE A 429 -14.39 -25.44 -2.63
CA PHE A 429 -14.32 -24.73 -3.91
C PHE A 429 -13.73 -25.60 -5.03
N GLY A 430 -12.67 -26.35 -4.74
CA GLY A 430 -12.06 -27.28 -5.70
C GLY A 430 -13.02 -28.38 -6.15
N GLU A 431 -13.87 -28.88 -5.25
CA GLU A 431 -14.88 -29.90 -5.54
C GLU A 431 -16.02 -29.32 -6.40
N LEU A 432 -16.52 -28.13 -6.03
CA LEU A 432 -17.65 -27.48 -6.73
C LEU A 432 -17.29 -26.91 -8.11
N SER A 433 -16.08 -26.36 -8.26
CA SER A 433 -15.66 -25.63 -9.46
C SER A 433 -14.67 -26.38 -10.37
N GLY A 434 -14.08 -27.48 -9.88
CA GLY A 434 -13.01 -28.20 -10.60
C GLY A 434 -11.62 -27.54 -10.52
N HIS A 435 -11.46 -26.39 -9.84
CA HIS A 435 -10.17 -25.69 -9.69
C HIS A 435 -9.28 -26.33 -8.61
N THR A 436 -8.86 -27.56 -8.80
CA THR A 436 -8.10 -28.39 -7.82
C THR A 436 -6.69 -27.87 -7.52
N LEU A 437 -6.12 -27.02 -8.37
CA LEU A 437 -4.79 -26.44 -8.13
C LEU A 437 -4.75 -25.54 -6.88
N ILE A 438 -5.85 -24.85 -6.57
CA ILE A 438 -5.93 -23.96 -5.41
C ILE A 438 -5.75 -24.69 -4.09
N PRO A 439 -6.52 -25.76 -3.77
CA PRO A 439 -6.30 -26.54 -2.53
C PRO A 439 -4.90 -27.19 -2.50
N ILE A 440 -4.38 -27.71 -3.62
CA ILE A 440 -3.02 -28.28 -3.65
C ILE A 440 -1.98 -27.25 -3.19
N ILE A 441 -2.03 -26.02 -3.74
CA ILE A 441 -1.14 -24.94 -3.33
C ILE A 441 -1.37 -24.59 -1.84
N ALA A 442 -2.62 -24.49 -1.41
CA ALA A 442 -2.95 -24.13 -0.04
C ALA A 442 -2.33 -25.09 0.99
N PHE A 443 -2.50 -26.40 0.82
CA PHE A 443 -1.92 -27.39 1.73
C PHE A 443 -0.39 -27.46 1.65
N LEU A 444 0.19 -27.35 0.46
CA LEU A 444 1.65 -27.28 0.30
C LEU A 444 2.24 -26.09 1.07
N VAL A 445 1.66 -24.91 0.92
CA VAL A 445 2.10 -23.70 1.61
C VAL A 445 1.89 -23.78 3.11
N ALA A 446 0.86 -24.49 3.61
CA ALA A 446 0.67 -24.75 5.04
C ALA A 446 1.88 -25.49 5.64
N GLY A 447 2.34 -26.56 4.97
CA GLY A 447 3.54 -27.30 5.38
C GLY A 447 4.82 -26.46 5.31
N LEU A 448 5.01 -25.67 4.23
CA LEU A 448 6.14 -24.76 4.10
C LEU A 448 6.15 -23.68 5.20
N THR A 449 4.97 -23.18 5.58
CA THR A 449 4.83 -22.19 6.66
C THR A 449 5.32 -22.77 7.99
N ALA A 450 4.89 -23.96 8.34
CA ALA A 450 5.35 -24.65 9.55
C ALA A 450 6.88 -24.87 9.51
N PHE A 451 7.43 -25.28 8.37
CA PHE A 451 8.86 -25.49 8.22
C PHE A 451 9.69 -24.22 8.45
N TYR A 452 9.42 -23.13 7.71
CA TYR A 452 10.29 -21.93 7.83
C TYR A 452 10.10 -21.19 9.16
N MET A 453 8.91 -21.26 9.77
CA MET A 453 8.68 -20.63 11.08
C MET A 453 9.40 -21.39 12.20
N PHE A 454 9.36 -22.74 12.20
CA PHE A 454 10.14 -23.51 13.16
C PHE A 454 11.65 -23.45 12.90
N ARG A 455 12.10 -23.36 11.63
CA ARG A 455 13.48 -23.02 11.33
C ARG A 455 13.90 -21.71 12.01
N LEU A 456 13.06 -20.67 11.95
CA LEU A 456 13.32 -19.38 12.56
C LEU A 456 13.45 -19.50 14.09
N VAL A 457 12.53 -20.20 14.76
CA VAL A 457 12.58 -20.44 16.22
C VAL A 457 13.84 -21.21 16.62
N ILE A 458 14.18 -22.25 15.89
CA ILE A 458 15.33 -23.12 16.21
C ILE A 458 16.63 -22.31 16.10
N LEU A 459 16.81 -21.57 15.01
CA LEU A 459 18.04 -20.81 14.77
C LEU A 459 18.18 -19.59 15.69
N THR A 460 17.08 -18.98 16.11
CA THR A 460 17.12 -17.81 16.99
C THR A 460 17.25 -18.18 18.47
N PHE A 461 16.46 -19.13 18.95
CA PHE A 461 16.27 -19.35 20.40
C PHE A 461 16.88 -20.65 20.92
N LEU A 462 17.02 -21.68 20.07
CA LEU A 462 17.53 -22.98 20.48
C LEU A 462 18.99 -23.16 20.08
N GLY A 463 19.61 -24.26 20.56
CA GLY A 463 21.03 -24.55 20.34
C GLY A 463 21.96 -23.71 21.22
N SER A 464 23.20 -23.50 20.78
CA SER A 464 24.20 -22.65 21.41
C SER A 464 24.33 -21.32 20.67
N HIS A 465 24.65 -20.27 21.41
CA HIS A 465 24.98 -18.98 20.75
C HIS A 465 26.25 -19.11 19.92
N LYS A 466 26.30 -18.40 18.79
CA LYS A 466 27.45 -18.46 17.87
C LYS A 466 28.74 -17.91 18.51
N ASP A 467 28.61 -16.88 19.36
CA ASP A 467 29.71 -16.26 20.07
C ASP A 467 29.37 -16.14 21.57
N GLU A 468 29.91 -17.04 22.37
CA GLU A 468 29.67 -17.13 23.81
C GLU A 468 30.11 -15.83 24.55
N SER A 469 31.05 -15.06 24.01
CA SER A 469 31.46 -13.81 24.64
C SER A 469 30.42 -12.69 24.65
N ARG A 470 29.37 -12.80 23.82
CA ARG A 470 28.27 -11.84 23.72
C ARG A 470 27.16 -12.11 24.73
N VAL A 471 27.09 -13.34 25.21
CA VAL A 471 25.99 -13.86 26.01
C VAL A 471 25.74 -13.12 27.31
N ASP A 472 26.81 -12.64 27.97
CA ASP A 472 26.74 -11.94 29.27
C ASP A 472 26.04 -10.58 29.18
N HIS A 473 25.87 -10.03 27.97
CA HIS A 473 25.21 -8.73 27.74
C HIS A 473 23.80 -8.86 27.16
N ILE A 474 23.33 -10.10 26.95
CA ILE A 474 21.96 -10.37 26.46
C ILE A 474 21.02 -10.52 27.65
N HIS A 475 19.97 -9.73 27.69
CA HIS A 475 18.96 -9.76 28.75
C HIS A 475 17.54 -9.57 28.16
N GLU A 476 16.53 -9.93 28.95
CA GLU A 476 15.15 -9.73 28.57
C GLU A 476 14.82 -8.23 28.45
N SER A 477 13.92 -7.91 27.55
CA SER A 477 13.49 -6.55 27.29
C SER A 477 12.66 -5.96 28.45
N PRO A 478 12.61 -4.63 28.62
CA PRO A 478 11.82 -3.96 29.67
C PRO A 478 10.32 -4.32 29.62
N PHE A 479 9.61 -4.09 30.72
CA PHE A 479 8.18 -4.43 30.84
C PHE A 479 7.29 -3.76 29.78
N ALA A 480 7.57 -2.51 29.40
CA ALA A 480 6.84 -1.83 28.34
C ALA A 480 6.95 -2.52 26.97
N MET A 481 8.01 -3.32 26.76
CA MET A 481 8.17 -4.14 25.55
C MET A 481 7.59 -5.55 25.75
N THR A 482 7.76 -6.18 26.92
CA THR A 482 7.31 -7.55 27.16
C THR A 482 5.80 -7.66 27.44
N PHE A 483 5.15 -6.64 27.99
CA PHE A 483 3.70 -6.64 28.20
C PHE A 483 2.90 -6.77 26.88
N PRO A 484 3.20 -5.99 25.81
CA PRO A 484 2.58 -6.22 24.51
C PRO A 484 2.76 -7.65 24.00
N LEU A 485 3.94 -8.26 24.18
CA LEU A 485 4.19 -9.63 23.77
C LEU A 485 3.27 -10.61 24.52
N MET A 486 3.19 -10.50 25.84
CA MET A 486 2.34 -11.42 26.63
C MET A 486 0.86 -11.29 26.27
N LEU A 487 0.36 -10.06 26.08
CA LEU A 487 -1.04 -9.83 25.76
C LEU A 487 -1.38 -10.39 24.36
N LEU A 488 -0.55 -10.11 23.36
CA LEU A 488 -0.74 -10.64 21.99
C LEU A 488 -0.60 -12.18 21.97
N ALA A 489 0.26 -12.77 22.79
CA ALA A 489 0.37 -14.22 22.93
C ALA A 489 -0.91 -14.83 23.51
N ALA A 490 -1.49 -14.22 24.52
CA ALA A 490 -2.79 -14.64 25.04
C ALA A 490 -3.88 -14.58 23.96
N LEU A 491 -3.96 -13.49 23.19
CA LEU A 491 -4.92 -13.32 22.07
C LEU A 491 -4.63 -14.26 20.89
N SER A 492 -3.48 -14.91 20.83
CA SER A 492 -3.16 -15.93 19.83
C SER A 492 -3.62 -17.33 20.20
N LEU A 493 -4.26 -17.49 21.37
CA LEU A 493 -4.86 -18.74 21.81
C LEU A 493 -6.34 -18.82 21.39
N PHE A 494 -6.89 -20.00 21.35
CA PHE A 494 -8.24 -20.28 20.83
C PHE A 494 -9.40 -19.70 21.65
N PHE A 495 -9.27 -19.66 22.98
CA PHE A 495 -10.38 -19.43 23.92
C PHE A 495 -11.02 -18.04 23.84
N PHE A 496 -10.38 -17.05 23.20
CA PHE A 496 -11.00 -15.73 22.91
C PHE A 496 -12.00 -15.78 21.77
N TYR A 497 -11.90 -16.79 20.90
CA TYR A 497 -12.67 -16.85 19.66
C TYR A 497 -13.69 -17.99 19.66
N SER A 498 -13.34 -19.14 20.26
CA SER A 498 -14.21 -20.31 20.33
C SER A 498 -14.01 -21.04 21.66
N PRO A 499 -15.08 -21.60 22.26
CA PRO A 499 -14.97 -22.51 23.39
C PRO A 499 -14.37 -23.86 22.99
N ASN A 500 -14.40 -24.23 21.70
CA ASN A 500 -13.85 -25.48 21.17
C ASN A 500 -12.53 -25.19 20.44
N PRO A 501 -11.41 -25.82 20.85
CA PRO A 501 -10.10 -25.56 20.24
C PRO A 501 -9.92 -26.08 18.81
N ILE A 502 -10.83 -26.88 18.31
CA ILE A 502 -10.77 -27.52 16.99
C ILE A 502 -11.94 -27.13 16.07
N ASN A 503 -12.90 -26.35 16.55
CA ASN A 503 -14.07 -25.97 15.77
C ASN A 503 -14.32 -24.45 15.94
N ALA A 504 -14.10 -23.70 14.87
CA ALA A 504 -14.34 -22.26 14.83
C ALA A 504 -15.84 -21.92 14.83
N ALA A 505 -16.68 -22.76 14.22
CA ALA A 505 -18.12 -22.53 14.10
C ALA A 505 -18.85 -22.54 15.45
N SER A 506 -18.27 -23.12 16.52
CA SER A 506 -18.81 -23.03 17.88
C SER A 506 -18.56 -21.69 18.56
N GLY A 507 -17.77 -20.79 17.93
CA GLY A 507 -17.36 -19.50 18.48
C GLY A 507 -18.23 -18.33 18.00
N TRP A 508 -18.20 -17.25 18.77
CA TRP A 508 -18.99 -16.04 18.49
C TRP A 508 -18.64 -15.37 17.15
N PHE A 509 -17.36 -15.49 16.72
CA PHE A 509 -16.85 -14.76 15.58
C PHE A 509 -17.51 -15.18 14.26
N MET A 510 -17.63 -16.49 14.03
CA MET A 510 -18.21 -17.04 12.79
C MET A 510 -19.69 -16.68 12.65
N HIS A 511 -20.43 -16.60 13.77
CA HIS A 511 -21.83 -16.16 13.78
C HIS A 511 -22.00 -14.65 13.67
N PHE A 512 -20.97 -13.87 14.05
CA PHE A 512 -21.03 -12.42 13.99
C PHE A 512 -20.58 -11.87 12.61
N ILE A 513 -19.69 -12.59 11.93
CA ILE A 513 -19.19 -12.24 10.60
C ILE A 513 -19.67 -13.29 9.59
N GLU A 514 -20.85 -13.10 9.09
CA GLU A 514 -21.45 -13.97 8.08
C GLU A 514 -21.06 -13.56 6.66
N ARG A 515 -21.08 -14.51 5.74
CA ARG A 515 -20.86 -14.25 4.32
C ARG A 515 -22.04 -13.42 3.77
N PRO A 516 -21.80 -12.22 3.20
CA PRO A 516 -22.85 -11.39 2.66
C PRO A 516 -23.50 -12.03 1.43
N ILE A 517 -24.77 -11.71 1.23
CA ILE A 517 -25.51 -12.13 0.04
C ILE A 517 -24.95 -11.40 -1.18
N SER A 518 -24.70 -12.13 -2.25
CA SER A 518 -24.31 -11.56 -3.53
C SER A 518 -25.47 -10.79 -4.15
N VAL A 519 -25.21 -9.57 -4.64
CA VAL A 519 -26.19 -8.73 -5.31
C VAL A 519 -26.03 -8.70 -6.84
N VAL A 520 -25.10 -9.51 -7.36
CA VAL A 520 -24.85 -9.58 -8.82
C VAL A 520 -25.93 -10.43 -9.51
N PRO A 521 -26.17 -10.22 -10.82
CA PRO A 521 -27.08 -11.07 -11.59
C PRO A 521 -26.71 -12.55 -11.50
N LEU A 522 -27.71 -13.43 -11.38
CA LEU A 522 -27.51 -14.88 -11.18
C LEU A 522 -26.60 -15.53 -12.23
N ALA A 523 -26.62 -15.02 -13.47
CA ALA A 523 -25.80 -15.55 -14.56
C ALA A 523 -24.29 -15.42 -14.32
N VAL A 524 -23.87 -14.50 -13.46
CA VAL A 524 -22.45 -14.23 -13.14
C VAL A 524 -22.17 -14.34 -11.64
N ALA A 525 -23.14 -14.79 -10.87
CA ALA A 525 -23.00 -15.00 -9.43
C ALA A 525 -22.13 -16.23 -9.13
N ALA A 526 -21.39 -16.15 -8.02
CA ALA A 526 -20.72 -17.29 -7.45
C ALA A 526 -21.75 -18.31 -6.90
N THR A 527 -21.26 -19.50 -6.53
CA THR A 527 -22.07 -20.54 -5.87
C THR A 527 -22.84 -19.95 -4.68
N SER A 528 -24.11 -20.33 -4.55
CA SER A 528 -24.96 -19.88 -3.44
C SER A 528 -24.38 -20.23 -2.08
N ASN A 529 -24.74 -19.44 -1.05
CA ASN A 529 -24.23 -19.67 0.31
C ASN A 529 -24.59 -21.07 0.80
N GLU A 530 -25.82 -21.54 0.57
CA GLU A 530 -26.30 -22.85 1.02
C GLU A 530 -25.45 -24.01 0.44
N ILE A 531 -25.24 -24.05 -0.88
CA ILE A 531 -24.45 -25.10 -1.54
C ILE A 531 -22.98 -25.04 -1.08
N PHE A 532 -22.45 -23.84 -0.90
CA PHE A 532 -21.05 -23.68 -0.44
C PHE A 532 -20.88 -24.15 1.00
N GLU A 533 -21.79 -23.80 1.91
CA GLU A 533 -21.75 -24.22 3.32
C GLU A 533 -21.91 -25.74 3.47
N GLU A 534 -22.76 -26.39 2.67
CA GLU A 534 -22.88 -27.84 2.64
C GLU A 534 -21.55 -28.51 2.22
N ALA A 535 -20.93 -28.03 1.13
CA ALA A 535 -19.63 -28.53 0.68
C ALA A 535 -18.51 -28.24 1.70
N LEU A 536 -18.53 -27.08 2.36
CA LEU A 536 -17.60 -26.72 3.42
C LEU A 536 -17.70 -27.68 4.61
N HIS A 537 -18.91 -28.01 5.04
CA HIS A 537 -19.15 -28.95 6.13
C HIS A 537 -18.58 -30.33 5.82
N HIS A 538 -18.77 -30.83 4.60
CA HIS A 538 -18.19 -32.11 4.16
C HIS A 538 -16.67 -32.05 4.07
N ALA A 539 -16.08 -30.95 3.61
CA ALA A 539 -14.64 -30.80 3.46
C ALA A 539 -13.89 -30.63 4.79
N HIS A 540 -14.56 -30.13 5.86
CA HIS A 540 -13.91 -29.67 7.10
C HIS A 540 -13.07 -30.77 7.77
N SER A 541 -13.59 -31.99 7.96
CA SER A 541 -12.85 -33.05 8.60
C SER A 541 -11.61 -33.48 7.79
N THR A 542 -11.75 -33.58 6.48
CA THR A 542 -10.64 -33.90 5.57
C THR A 542 -9.57 -32.80 5.61
N ALA A 543 -9.98 -31.53 5.58
CA ALA A 543 -9.08 -30.38 5.69
C ALA A 543 -8.28 -30.42 6.99
N MET A 544 -8.95 -30.68 8.13
CA MET A 544 -8.32 -30.73 9.45
C MET A 544 -7.24 -31.81 9.52
N TYR A 545 -7.53 -33.04 9.11
CA TYR A 545 -6.53 -34.11 9.15
C TYR A 545 -5.35 -33.84 8.22
N LEU A 546 -5.63 -33.34 7.02
CA LEU A 546 -4.60 -33.03 6.04
C LEU A 546 -3.74 -31.82 6.48
N SER A 547 -4.34 -30.79 7.05
CA SER A 547 -3.62 -29.62 7.58
C SER A 547 -2.69 -30.00 8.72
N LEU A 548 -3.15 -30.86 9.67
CA LEU A 548 -2.34 -31.38 10.75
C LEU A 548 -1.17 -32.23 10.24
N ALA A 549 -1.42 -33.09 9.25
CA ALA A 549 -0.39 -33.95 8.66
C ALA A 549 0.73 -33.08 7.99
N VAL A 550 0.37 -32.12 7.14
CA VAL A 550 1.38 -31.31 6.44
C VAL A 550 2.11 -30.34 7.38
N ALA A 551 1.42 -29.77 8.39
CA ALA A 551 2.05 -28.92 9.38
C ALA A 551 3.04 -29.73 10.25
N SER A 552 2.62 -30.91 10.75
CA SER A 552 3.50 -31.81 11.52
C SER A 552 4.72 -32.24 10.71
N LEU A 553 4.55 -32.57 9.43
CA LEU A 553 5.65 -32.91 8.53
C LEU A 553 6.64 -31.72 8.38
N GLY A 554 6.14 -30.52 8.17
CA GLY A 554 6.97 -29.30 8.09
C GLY A 554 7.77 -29.07 9.36
N ILE A 555 7.15 -29.19 10.54
CA ILE A 555 7.81 -29.09 11.86
C ILE A 555 8.89 -30.14 12.01
N LEU A 556 8.57 -31.43 11.73
CA LEU A 556 9.53 -32.52 11.84
C LEU A 556 10.74 -32.35 10.94
N ILE A 557 10.54 -31.90 9.70
CA ILE A 557 11.64 -31.59 8.77
C ILE A 557 12.50 -30.46 9.31
N ALA A 558 11.91 -29.38 9.88
CA ALA A 558 12.66 -28.30 10.48
C ALA A 558 13.53 -28.76 11.66
N PHE A 559 12.97 -29.59 12.56
CA PHE A 559 13.74 -30.18 13.67
C PHE A 559 14.84 -31.12 13.17
N ALA A 560 14.54 -31.99 12.19
CA ALA A 560 15.51 -32.93 11.61
C ALA A 560 16.70 -32.20 10.97
N THR A 561 16.43 -31.03 10.37
CA THR A 561 17.45 -30.25 9.66
C THR A 561 18.27 -29.38 10.60
N TYR A 562 17.62 -28.58 11.44
CA TYR A 562 18.31 -27.51 12.19
C TYR A 562 18.60 -27.84 13.65
N TYR A 563 17.79 -28.67 14.30
CA TYR A 563 18.00 -29.04 15.71
C TYR A 563 18.78 -30.36 15.86
N TRP A 564 18.26 -31.45 15.27
CA TRP A 564 18.93 -32.75 15.32
C TRP A 564 20.08 -32.89 14.34
N LYS A 565 20.18 -32.02 13.34
CA LYS A 565 21.23 -31.99 12.30
C LYS A 565 21.38 -33.32 11.54
N LYS A 566 20.27 -34.09 11.44
CA LYS A 566 20.22 -35.36 10.68
C LYS A 566 20.22 -35.12 9.17
N ILE A 567 19.67 -33.99 8.75
CA ILE A 567 19.61 -33.52 7.37
C ILE A 567 20.49 -32.26 7.29
N SER A 568 21.47 -32.24 6.40
CA SER A 568 22.32 -31.06 6.20
C SER A 568 21.66 -30.12 5.18
N ALA A 569 21.28 -28.92 5.61
CA ALA A 569 20.77 -27.86 4.73
C ALA A 569 21.82 -27.43 3.69
N ASP A 570 23.10 -27.32 4.09
CA ASP A 570 24.20 -26.95 3.22
C ASP A 570 24.43 -27.96 2.10
N ASN A 571 24.35 -29.24 2.42
CA ASN A 571 24.48 -30.33 1.44
C ASN A 571 23.33 -30.31 0.42
N ILE A 572 22.08 -29.99 0.87
CA ILE A 572 20.95 -29.84 -0.04
C ILE A 572 21.18 -28.64 -0.95
N ALA A 573 21.53 -27.47 -0.39
CA ALA A 573 21.81 -26.27 -1.16
C ALA A 573 22.93 -26.50 -2.18
N ALA A 574 23.99 -27.24 -1.80
CA ALA A 574 25.08 -27.58 -2.70
C ALA A 574 24.68 -28.54 -3.84
N LYS A 575 23.69 -29.43 -3.62
CA LYS A 575 23.17 -30.32 -4.66
C LYS A 575 22.25 -29.62 -5.69
N VAL A 576 21.55 -28.57 -5.29
CA VAL A 576 20.62 -27.81 -6.14
C VAL A 576 20.90 -26.30 -6.10
N PRO A 577 22.12 -25.87 -6.47
CA PRO A 577 22.56 -24.48 -6.27
C PRO A 577 21.70 -23.47 -7.04
N SER A 578 21.22 -23.82 -8.23
CA SER A 578 20.40 -22.95 -9.05
C SER A 578 19.05 -22.65 -8.39
N VAL A 579 18.42 -23.66 -7.77
CA VAL A 579 17.15 -23.49 -7.05
C VAL A 579 17.38 -22.68 -5.78
N TYR A 580 18.43 -22.95 -5.04
CA TYR A 580 18.79 -22.18 -3.84
C TYR A 580 19.03 -20.70 -4.16
N LEU A 581 19.82 -20.40 -5.20
CA LEU A 581 20.09 -19.02 -5.65
C LEU A 581 18.80 -18.34 -6.15
N PHE A 582 17.93 -19.05 -6.85
CA PHE A 582 16.65 -18.53 -7.30
C PHE A 582 15.75 -18.11 -6.12
N LEU A 583 15.66 -18.93 -5.08
CA LEU A 583 14.90 -18.62 -3.86
C LEU A 583 15.56 -17.50 -3.04
N LYS A 584 16.90 -17.56 -2.87
CA LYS A 584 17.66 -16.56 -2.14
C LYS A 584 17.54 -15.17 -2.78
N ASN A 585 17.58 -15.10 -4.11
CA ASN A 585 17.43 -13.88 -4.90
C ASN A 585 15.96 -13.55 -5.21
N LYS A 586 15.01 -14.03 -4.37
CA LYS A 586 13.60 -13.63 -4.42
C LYS A 586 12.96 -13.84 -5.80
N TRP A 587 13.25 -14.96 -6.47
CA TRP A 587 12.81 -15.28 -7.83
C TRP A 587 13.23 -14.25 -8.88
N TYR A 588 14.20 -13.41 -8.61
CA TYR A 588 14.70 -12.33 -9.47
C TYR A 588 13.63 -11.33 -9.93
N PHE A 589 12.58 -11.10 -9.10
CA PHE A 589 11.54 -10.15 -9.44
C PHE A 589 12.06 -8.72 -9.51
N ASP A 590 12.95 -8.32 -8.61
CA ASP A 590 13.52 -6.98 -8.59
C ASP A 590 14.32 -6.73 -9.88
N GLU A 591 15.18 -7.67 -10.26
CA GLU A 591 15.99 -7.60 -11.49
C GLU A 591 15.13 -7.65 -12.76
N PHE A 592 14.02 -8.39 -12.73
CA PHE A 592 13.08 -8.42 -13.84
C PHE A 592 12.41 -7.05 -14.02
N TYR A 593 11.95 -6.43 -12.95
CA TYR A 593 11.34 -5.10 -13.01
C TYR A 593 12.33 -4.02 -13.42
N ASP A 594 13.57 -4.06 -12.92
CA ASP A 594 14.61 -3.13 -13.30
C ASP A 594 14.91 -3.18 -14.81
N LYS A 595 15.04 -4.40 -15.37
CA LYS A 595 15.40 -4.60 -16.78
C LYS A 595 14.21 -4.38 -17.73
N THR A 596 12.97 -4.50 -17.28
CA THR A 596 11.78 -4.40 -18.14
C THR A 596 11.02 -3.12 -17.89
N ILE A 597 10.25 -3.02 -16.80
CA ILE A 597 9.30 -1.94 -16.54
C ILE A 597 10.02 -0.61 -16.30
N ILE A 598 11.05 -0.62 -15.44
CA ILE A 598 11.81 0.60 -15.10
C ILE A 598 12.63 1.06 -16.32
N ALA A 599 13.32 0.14 -17.01
CA ALA A 599 14.08 0.46 -18.22
C ALA A 599 13.18 1.00 -19.32
N LEU A 600 11.99 0.42 -19.53
CA LEU A 600 10.99 0.90 -20.50
C LEU A 600 10.51 2.31 -20.12
N THR A 601 10.15 2.55 -18.86
CA THR A 601 9.69 3.85 -18.37
C THR A 601 10.75 4.94 -18.57
N ILE A 602 12.02 4.64 -18.24
CA ILE A 602 13.14 5.55 -18.47
C ILE A 602 13.36 5.76 -19.98
N GLY A 603 13.22 4.71 -20.79
CA GLY A 603 13.30 4.80 -22.25
C GLY A 603 12.25 5.73 -22.83
N ILE A 604 10.99 5.57 -22.42
CA ILE A 604 9.87 6.45 -22.81
C ILE A 604 10.12 7.89 -22.38
N SER A 605 10.59 8.11 -21.14
CA SER A 605 10.95 9.45 -20.63
C SER A 605 12.04 10.11 -21.47
N LYS A 606 13.10 9.35 -21.85
CA LYS A 606 14.16 9.85 -22.73
C LYS A 606 13.64 10.19 -24.13
N PHE A 607 12.72 9.37 -24.65
CA PHE A 607 12.08 9.64 -25.94
C PHE A 607 11.26 10.93 -25.91
N PHE A 608 10.43 11.14 -24.89
CA PHE A 608 9.65 12.37 -24.75
C PHE A 608 10.54 13.60 -24.54
N ASN A 609 11.61 13.49 -23.76
CA ASN A 609 12.57 14.57 -23.61
C ASN A 609 13.26 14.92 -24.95
N TRP A 610 13.62 13.91 -25.76
CA TRP A 610 14.16 14.13 -27.10
C TRP A 610 13.12 14.78 -28.01
N PHE A 611 11.88 14.30 -27.98
CA PHE A 611 10.77 14.84 -28.79
C PHE A 611 10.52 16.31 -28.45
N ASP A 612 10.43 16.64 -27.15
CA ASP A 612 10.24 18.00 -26.69
C ASP A 612 11.39 18.91 -27.12
N ALA A 613 12.63 18.53 -26.80
CA ALA A 613 13.82 19.35 -27.11
C ALA A 613 14.10 19.51 -28.62
N LYS A 614 13.82 18.49 -29.47
CA LYS A 614 14.14 18.52 -30.90
C LYS A 614 12.97 18.89 -31.80
N ILE A 615 11.77 18.42 -31.48
CA ILE A 615 10.60 18.68 -32.31
C ILE A 615 9.85 19.92 -31.83
N VAL A 616 9.41 19.95 -30.57
CA VAL A 616 8.61 21.06 -30.07
C VAL A 616 9.44 22.34 -29.98
N ASP A 617 10.54 22.33 -29.25
CA ASP A 617 11.47 23.46 -29.15
C ASP A 617 12.11 23.80 -30.52
N GLY A 618 12.40 22.79 -31.34
CA GLY A 618 12.90 22.94 -32.70
C GLY A 618 11.95 23.78 -33.57
N ILE A 619 10.65 23.47 -33.53
CA ILE A 619 9.61 24.21 -34.24
C ILE A 619 9.51 25.65 -33.72
N VAL A 620 9.42 25.82 -32.42
CA VAL A 620 9.31 27.14 -31.77
C VAL A 620 10.51 28.03 -32.12
N ASN A 621 11.72 27.48 -31.97
CA ASN A 621 12.96 28.20 -32.30
C ASN A 621 13.10 28.46 -33.81
N GLY A 622 12.62 27.52 -34.64
CA GLY A 622 12.56 27.65 -36.09
C GLY A 622 11.67 28.83 -36.51
N VAL A 623 10.46 28.91 -35.96
CA VAL A 623 9.54 30.05 -36.20
C VAL A 623 10.14 31.34 -35.71
N ALA A 624 10.74 31.38 -34.54
CA ALA A 624 11.39 32.56 -33.99
C ALA A 624 12.57 33.02 -34.87
N SER A 625 13.39 32.06 -35.34
CA SER A 625 14.49 32.34 -36.26
C SER A 625 14.00 32.90 -37.62
N THR A 626 12.98 32.24 -38.19
CA THR A 626 12.37 32.71 -39.45
C THR A 626 11.81 34.12 -39.33
N THR A 627 11.08 34.38 -38.22
CA THR A 627 10.56 35.74 -37.94
C THR A 627 11.68 36.78 -37.83
N LYS A 628 12.78 36.46 -37.14
CA LYS A 628 13.96 37.33 -37.05
C LYS A 628 14.58 37.59 -38.40
N HIS A 629 14.77 36.57 -39.24
CA HIS A 629 15.36 36.75 -40.57
C HIS A 629 14.45 37.53 -41.50
N THR A 630 13.14 37.29 -41.44
CA THR A 630 12.16 38.11 -42.22
C THR A 630 12.14 39.55 -41.77
N ALA A 631 12.15 39.81 -40.45
CA ALA A 631 12.19 41.17 -39.92
C ALA A 631 13.50 41.89 -40.30
N PHE A 632 14.64 41.19 -40.25
CA PHE A 632 15.93 41.74 -40.68
C PHE A 632 15.94 42.05 -42.19
N GLY A 633 15.43 41.11 -43.02
CA GLY A 633 15.30 41.29 -44.47
C GLY A 633 14.41 42.48 -44.84
N SER A 634 13.25 42.56 -44.17
CA SER A 634 12.31 43.69 -44.35
C SER A 634 12.93 45.02 -43.96
N GLY A 635 13.62 45.11 -42.81
CA GLY A 635 14.31 46.31 -42.38
C GLY A 635 15.45 46.70 -43.34
N ARG A 636 16.19 45.73 -43.89
CA ARG A 636 17.23 46.03 -44.90
C ARG A 636 16.64 46.51 -46.22
N PHE A 637 15.53 45.90 -46.67
CA PHE A 637 14.80 46.38 -47.85
C PHE A 637 14.30 47.81 -47.65
N ASP A 638 13.72 48.13 -46.51
CA ASP A 638 13.24 49.46 -46.17
C ASP A 638 14.39 50.52 -46.23
N ASN A 639 15.47 50.23 -45.50
CA ASN A 639 16.63 51.19 -45.48
C ASN A 639 17.31 51.31 -46.84
N VAL A 640 17.50 50.30 -47.63
CA VAL A 640 18.26 50.39 -48.90
C VAL A 640 17.39 50.78 -50.06
N VAL A 641 16.18 50.26 -50.17
CA VAL A 641 15.33 50.52 -51.32
C VAL A 641 14.41 51.71 -51.08
N VAL A 642 13.64 51.71 -50.01
CA VAL A 642 12.64 52.72 -49.73
C VAL A 642 13.35 54.08 -49.36
N ASP A 643 14.15 53.98 -48.28
CA ASP A 643 14.88 55.16 -47.82
C ASP A 643 15.94 55.61 -48.85
N GLY A 644 16.60 54.65 -49.53
CA GLY A 644 17.53 54.90 -50.59
C GLY A 644 16.87 55.67 -51.75
N PHE A 645 15.66 55.24 -52.14
CA PHE A 645 14.88 56.00 -53.18
C PHE A 645 14.47 57.40 -52.73
N VAL A 646 13.94 57.47 -51.50
CA VAL A 646 13.56 58.83 -50.96
C VAL A 646 14.75 59.76 -50.86
N ASN A 647 15.88 59.30 -50.39
CA ASN A 647 17.12 60.02 -50.29
C ASN A 647 17.66 60.35 -51.70
N GLY A 648 17.52 59.46 -52.66
CA GLY A 648 17.87 59.69 -54.06
C GLY A 648 17.05 60.79 -54.68
N VAL A 649 15.73 60.77 -54.47
CA VAL A 649 14.84 61.86 -54.93
C VAL A 649 15.22 63.22 -54.28
N ALA A 650 15.49 63.21 -52.98
CA ALA A 650 15.93 64.38 -52.25
C ALA A 650 17.27 64.94 -52.83
N TYR A 651 18.22 64.00 -53.10
CA TYR A 651 19.51 64.36 -53.69
C TYR A 651 19.37 64.98 -55.10
N VAL A 652 18.57 64.35 -55.96
CA VAL A 652 18.28 64.87 -57.30
C VAL A 652 17.59 66.24 -57.26
N SER A 653 16.59 66.34 -56.35
CA SER A 653 15.93 67.62 -56.13
C SER A 653 16.92 68.70 -55.66
N GLY A 654 17.85 68.34 -54.77
CA GLY A 654 18.94 69.20 -54.33
C GLY A 654 19.87 69.63 -55.47
N LEU A 655 20.24 68.69 -56.37
CA LEU A 655 21.04 68.99 -57.56
C LEU A 655 20.32 69.91 -58.51
N ILE A 656 19.03 69.67 -58.77
CA ILE A 656 18.21 70.57 -59.59
C ILE A 656 18.16 71.96 -58.97
N GLY A 657 17.98 72.02 -57.65
CA GLY A 657 18.01 73.32 -56.93
C GLY A 657 19.34 74.09 -57.07
N LEU A 658 20.48 73.29 -57.00
CA LEU A 658 21.80 73.90 -57.22
C LEU A 658 21.98 74.47 -58.66
N VAL A 659 21.46 73.75 -59.66
CA VAL A 659 21.50 74.22 -61.05
C VAL A 659 20.62 75.48 -61.21
N LEU A 660 19.41 75.47 -60.72
CA LEU A 660 18.50 76.57 -60.78
C LEU A 660 19.06 77.80 -60.03
N ARG A 661 19.72 77.55 -58.89
CA ARG A 661 20.38 78.63 -58.13
C ARG A 661 21.53 79.29 -58.89
N LYS A 662 22.21 78.57 -59.79
CA LYS A 662 23.23 79.15 -60.66
C LYS A 662 22.63 80.08 -61.74
N ILE A 663 21.40 79.77 -62.16
CA ILE A 663 20.64 80.62 -63.13
C ILE A 663 20.10 81.86 -62.40
N GLN A 664 19.72 81.73 -61.13
CA GLN A 664 19.30 82.84 -60.29
C GLN A 664 20.51 83.59 -59.73
N THR A 665 21.12 84.45 -60.52
CA THR A 665 22.35 85.21 -60.14
C THR A 665 22.08 86.35 -59.18
N GLY A 666 20.84 86.73 -58.91
CA GLY A 666 20.42 87.92 -58.11
C GLY A 666 20.76 89.26 -58.72
N LYS A 667 21.38 89.25 -59.90
CA LYS A 667 21.73 90.49 -60.63
C LYS A 667 20.70 90.82 -61.69
N VAL A 668 20.01 91.96 -61.54
CA VAL A 668 18.92 92.40 -62.46
C VAL A 668 19.40 92.40 -63.90
N GLN A 669 20.66 92.74 -64.15
CA GLN A 669 21.28 92.75 -65.48
C GLN A 669 21.27 91.34 -66.17
N THR A 670 21.49 90.29 -65.42
CA THR A 670 21.48 88.94 -65.95
C THR A 670 20.06 88.48 -66.29
N TYR A 671 19.05 88.87 -65.52
CA TYR A 671 17.66 88.55 -65.85
C TYR A 671 17.17 89.33 -67.11
N ILE A 672 17.59 90.63 -67.25
CA ILE A 672 17.31 91.38 -68.49
C ILE A 672 17.95 90.69 -69.73
N ILE A 673 19.18 90.23 -69.64
CA ILE A 673 19.84 89.46 -70.70
C ILE A 673 19.02 88.14 -71.04
N TYR A 674 18.53 87.41 -70.02
CA TYR A 674 17.72 86.24 -70.27
C TYR A 674 16.39 86.60 -70.95
N VAL A 675 15.71 87.68 -70.55
CA VAL A 675 14.50 88.11 -71.16
C VAL A 675 14.75 88.53 -72.62
N VAL A 676 15.80 89.36 -72.90
CA VAL A 676 16.17 89.74 -74.23
C VAL A 676 16.48 88.48 -75.09
N PHE A 677 17.25 87.56 -74.57
CA PHE A 677 17.57 86.35 -75.29
C PHE A 677 16.32 85.51 -75.56
N GLY A 678 15.41 85.41 -74.61
CA GLY A 678 14.13 84.74 -74.76
C GLY A 678 13.26 85.37 -75.82
N VAL A 679 13.17 86.69 -75.87
CA VAL A 679 12.46 87.44 -76.91
C VAL A 679 13.10 87.23 -78.30
N VAL A 680 14.43 87.24 -78.37
CA VAL A 680 15.14 86.86 -79.62
C VAL A 680 14.88 85.47 -80.12
N ILE A 681 14.89 84.51 -79.22
CA ILE A 681 14.56 83.13 -79.54
C ILE A 681 13.11 82.97 -80.02
N LEU A 682 12.15 83.60 -79.29
CA LEU A 682 10.76 83.58 -79.71
C LEU A 682 10.58 84.30 -81.04
N PHE A 683 11.32 85.37 -81.33
CA PHE A 683 11.29 86.07 -82.63
C PHE A 683 11.77 85.11 -83.75
N PHE A 684 12.80 84.26 -83.51
CA PHE A 684 13.27 83.29 -84.46
C PHE A 684 12.37 82.03 -84.63
N ILE A 685 11.63 81.67 -83.60
CA ILE A 685 10.67 80.53 -83.63
C ILE A 685 9.38 80.87 -84.34
N TYR A 686 8.96 82.21 -84.27
CA TYR A 686 7.72 82.70 -84.89
C TYR A 686 7.93 83.43 -86.25
N ARG A 687 9.12 83.35 -86.81
CA ARG A 687 9.40 83.73 -88.17
C ARG A 687 9.51 82.45 -89.01
#